data_3c28a2105cff1d30ad40973fc92d77c6
#
_entry.id   3c28a2105cff1d30ad40973fc92d77c6
#
_cell.length_a   1.000
_cell.length_b   1.000
_cell.length_c   1.000
_cell.angle_alpha   90.00
_cell.angle_beta   90.00
_cell.angle_gamma   90.00
#
_symmetry.space_group_name_H-M   'P 1'
#
loop_
_entity.id
_entity.type
_entity.pdbx_description
1 polymer ?
#
loop_
_entity_poly.entity_id
_entity_poly.type
_entity_poly.pdbx_seq_one_letter_code
_entity_poly.pdbx_strand_id
1 'polypeptide(L)'
;QSIDVPANSGLEVTLIERHLLRITSPGGLSDVTTFTYTVSNGAGSATAQVSVIPTNAQSEETPPQVTADTAKVRADDIGSVSVLSNDRSPIGLSLNLDPDVQVMTGAELGTVFVTGNQVRLAAGSEAGVVRVAYTAVDSVGNRSTSTVTFEVIASSAANSAPVPKALSAWAVQGQMTRIPVPLTGIDPDGDSVALVGIDQPPAKGSVVLGTEWLEYTPSDDATGTDTFSYIVEDRLGVQGRARVRVGIAPPGSQNHNPTAVPDSVTVRPGREVSINVLSNDLDADGDALYMDTDPATVSVSDPAATVTVAEDLVTVKAPATNGVFVVAYQIEDGRGGRAQGQLTVTVDADAPLRAPIARDDVVPVSDLPSDSKPVSVAVLVNDEDPDGTTAALTVSSDASGVSVSGQNLSISTDARRRLVVYTVTDPDGLSASAVVTVPGTDLLAPRLDTTRVPVAMRAGSTLTLDMRDYVLVRDNSRSPIITDASSVKFSGALDSASLQDSTHITLSAPDTASGKASVSFTVRDGASDDASALSSTLTIPITIQPARNLPPRLTPTPIIVGQGESVTVDLTQMVDDPDDQAKNSFSYAVVKAPGGVDVSLDGYNLTVSGKKDQPKGPVGAITVSVDDGSGAVNADIPVTIVKSSKPLVTTTEARIKAKAGQTVDVNLSEYTT
;
A
#
# COMPACT_ATOMS: atom_id res chain seq x y z
N GLN A 1 17.88 -5.94 -13.36
CA GLN A 1 18.51 -6.31 -12.07
C GLN A 1 18.87 -7.78 -12.12
N SER A 2 19.99 -8.16 -11.52
CA SER A 2 20.38 -9.56 -11.35
C SER A 2 21.06 -9.76 -10.00
N ILE A 3 20.89 -10.95 -9.44
CA ILE A 3 21.51 -11.37 -8.18
C ILE A 3 22.32 -12.63 -8.49
N ASP A 4 23.58 -12.63 -8.09
CA ASP A 4 24.47 -13.78 -8.25
C ASP A 4 24.84 -14.30 -6.86
N VAL A 5 24.18 -15.40 -6.47
CA VAL A 5 24.36 -16.07 -5.18
C VAL A 5 25.17 -17.35 -5.42
N PRO A 6 26.33 -17.54 -4.77
CA PRO A 6 27.12 -18.77 -4.94
C PRO A 6 26.33 -20.02 -4.55
N ALA A 7 26.35 -21.05 -5.37
CA ALA A 7 25.52 -22.24 -5.26
C ALA A 7 25.63 -22.99 -3.91
N ASN A 8 26.74 -22.83 -3.18
CA ASN A 8 26.99 -23.48 -1.89
C ASN A 8 27.06 -22.49 -0.73
N SER A 9 26.48 -21.29 -0.92
CA SER A 9 26.53 -20.22 0.08
C SER A 9 25.67 -20.48 1.33
N GLY A 10 24.69 -21.38 1.25
CA GLY A 10 23.68 -21.57 2.31
C GLY A 10 22.68 -20.41 2.39
N LEU A 11 22.73 -19.47 1.44
CA LEU A 11 21.84 -18.33 1.34
C LEU A 11 20.76 -18.57 0.27
N GLU A 12 19.56 -18.21 0.60
CA GLU A 12 18.47 -17.98 -0.35
C GLU A 12 18.23 -16.46 -0.42
N VAL A 13 18.36 -15.90 -1.61
CA VAL A 13 18.19 -14.46 -1.84
C VAL A 13 17.12 -14.24 -2.87
N THR A 14 16.06 -13.53 -2.49
CA THR A 14 14.94 -13.19 -3.35
C THR A 14 14.85 -11.68 -3.50
N LEU A 15 14.66 -11.20 -4.72
CA LEU A 15 14.33 -9.80 -5.00
C LEU A 15 12.84 -9.62 -4.86
N ILE A 16 12.45 -8.62 -4.07
CA ILE A 16 11.07 -8.27 -3.76
C ILE A 16 10.82 -6.85 -4.24
N GLU A 17 9.67 -6.60 -4.87
CA GLU A 17 9.27 -5.27 -5.35
C GLU A 17 10.39 -4.56 -6.13
N ARG A 18 11.23 -5.32 -6.82
CA ARG A 18 12.39 -4.84 -7.61
C ARG A 18 13.41 -3.97 -6.86
N HIS A 19 13.28 -3.77 -5.55
CA HIS A 19 14.16 -2.91 -4.76
C HIS A 19 14.59 -3.49 -3.42
N LEU A 20 13.91 -4.51 -2.89
CA LEU A 20 14.23 -5.17 -1.63
C LEU A 20 14.87 -6.52 -1.87
N LEU A 21 15.86 -6.88 -1.08
CA LEU A 21 16.45 -8.22 -1.06
C LEU A 21 16.04 -8.93 0.24
N ARG A 22 15.26 -9.99 0.12
CA ARG A 22 15.03 -10.94 1.21
C ARG A 22 16.15 -11.95 1.23
N ILE A 23 16.84 -12.07 2.37
CA ILE A 23 17.96 -12.98 2.55
C ILE A 23 17.59 -13.96 3.66
N THR A 24 17.58 -15.25 3.36
CA THR A 24 17.34 -16.31 4.33
C THR A 24 18.50 -17.31 4.33
N SER A 25 18.78 -17.93 5.45
CA SER A 25 19.76 -19.00 5.59
C SER A 25 19.13 -20.15 6.38
N PRO A 26 18.42 -21.07 5.72
CA PRO A 26 17.68 -22.15 6.39
C PRO A 26 18.55 -23.09 7.24
N GLY A 27 19.83 -23.24 6.87
CA GLY A 27 20.80 -24.07 7.59
C GLY A 27 21.68 -23.30 8.59
N GLY A 28 21.49 -21.98 8.72
CA GLY A 28 22.42 -21.11 9.41
C GLY A 28 23.72 -20.90 8.64
N LEU A 29 24.50 -19.91 9.06
CA LEU A 29 25.85 -19.63 8.51
C LEU A 29 26.90 -19.80 9.59
N SER A 30 28.01 -20.47 9.25
CA SER A 30 29.19 -20.56 10.13
C SER A 30 30.21 -19.44 9.88
N ASP A 31 30.25 -18.93 8.66
CA ASP A 31 31.22 -17.94 8.18
C ASP A 31 30.57 -16.81 7.41
N VAL A 32 31.32 -15.70 7.25
CA VAL A 32 30.88 -14.58 6.42
C VAL A 32 30.67 -15.05 4.99
N THR A 33 29.47 -14.89 4.50
CA THR A 33 29.09 -15.29 3.15
C THR A 33 28.73 -14.05 2.32
N THR A 34 29.16 -14.01 1.08
CA THR A 34 28.95 -12.85 0.21
C THR A 34 28.24 -13.25 -1.07
N PHE A 35 27.43 -12.34 -1.57
CA PHE A 35 26.83 -12.42 -2.90
C PHE A 35 26.88 -11.06 -3.59
N THR A 36 26.64 -11.01 -4.90
CA THR A 36 26.61 -9.76 -5.65
C THR A 36 25.24 -9.48 -6.23
N TYR A 37 24.91 -8.20 -6.36
CA TYR A 37 23.75 -7.75 -7.12
C TYR A 37 24.14 -6.67 -8.11
N THR A 38 23.46 -6.66 -9.26
CA THR A 38 23.65 -5.67 -10.32
C THR A 38 22.38 -4.90 -10.55
N VAL A 39 22.45 -3.59 -10.52
CA VAL A 39 21.36 -2.69 -10.86
C VAL A 39 21.65 -1.98 -12.19
N SER A 40 20.60 -1.74 -12.98
CA SER A 40 20.71 -0.99 -14.23
C SER A 40 19.58 0.03 -14.32
N ASN A 41 19.87 1.20 -14.88
CA ASN A 41 18.91 2.25 -15.15
C ASN A 41 18.62 2.44 -16.64
N GLY A 42 19.02 1.45 -17.47
CA GLY A 42 18.88 1.53 -18.93
C GLY A 42 20.00 2.30 -19.64
N ALA A 43 20.68 3.22 -18.94
CA ALA A 43 21.84 3.96 -19.48
C ALA A 43 23.18 3.32 -19.04
N GLY A 44 23.17 2.53 -17.97
CA GLY A 44 24.35 1.84 -17.46
C GLY A 44 23.96 0.85 -16.35
N SER A 45 24.93 0.02 -15.94
CA SER A 45 24.78 -0.90 -14.83
C SER A 45 25.91 -0.75 -13.83
N ALA A 46 25.61 -1.04 -12.56
CA ALA A 46 26.59 -1.08 -11.47
C ALA A 46 26.38 -2.34 -10.64
N THR A 47 27.47 -2.99 -10.26
CA THR A 47 27.45 -4.19 -9.42
C THR A 47 28.01 -3.86 -8.05
N ALA A 48 27.35 -4.33 -7.01
CA ALA A 48 27.80 -4.22 -5.63
C ALA A 48 27.76 -5.57 -4.93
N GLN A 49 28.50 -5.70 -3.83
CA GLN A 49 28.60 -6.90 -3.02
C GLN A 49 27.83 -6.71 -1.70
N VAL A 50 27.11 -7.74 -1.30
CA VAL A 50 26.49 -7.86 0.03
C VAL A 50 27.26 -8.91 0.83
N SER A 51 27.64 -8.57 2.06
CA SER A 51 28.26 -9.50 3.00
C SER A 51 27.27 -9.83 4.12
N VAL A 52 26.93 -11.09 4.26
CA VAL A 52 26.12 -11.61 5.36
C VAL A 52 27.06 -12.17 6.42
N ILE A 53 27.05 -11.53 7.58
CA ILE A 53 27.96 -11.86 8.69
C ILE A 53 27.16 -12.62 9.74
N PRO A 54 27.47 -13.89 10.02
CA PRO A 54 26.84 -14.59 11.12
C PRO A 54 27.20 -13.90 12.44
N THR A 55 26.20 -13.51 13.20
CA THR A 55 26.41 -13.05 14.57
C THR A 55 26.30 -14.26 15.50
N ASN A 56 27.19 -14.35 16.49
CA ASN A 56 27.02 -15.31 17.58
C ASN A 56 25.62 -15.05 18.19
N ALA A 57 24.87 -16.11 18.44
CA ALA A 57 23.57 -16.02 19.09
C ALA A 57 23.76 -15.25 20.41
N GLN A 58 23.41 -13.98 20.43
CA GLN A 58 23.25 -13.24 21.68
C GLN A 58 22.02 -13.83 22.37
N SER A 59 22.04 -13.82 23.69
CA SER A 59 20.88 -14.30 24.44
C SER A 59 19.61 -13.58 23.96
N GLU A 60 18.53 -14.32 23.74
CA GLU A 60 17.20 -13.75 23.44
C GLU A 60 16.72 -12.77 24.54
N GLU A 61 17.38 -12.79 25.70
CA GLU A 61 17.14 -11.89 26.83
C GLU A 61 17.92 -10.55 26.74
N THR A 62 18.49 -10.20 25.58
CA THR A 62 19.24 -8.94 25.43
C THR A 62 18.27 -7.78 25.17
N PRO A 63 18.10 -6.82 26.10
CA PRO A 63 17.11 -5.77 25.94
C PRO A 63 17.51 -4.74 24.86
N PRO A 64 16.53 -4.02 24.28
CA PRO A 64 16.78 -2.93 23.34
C PRO A 64 17.71 -1.86 23.92
N GLN A 65 18.52 -1.26 23.04
CA GLN A 65 19.29 -0.05 23.38
C GLN A 65 18.48 1.16 22.95
N VAL A 66 18.08 1.96 23.91
CA VAL A 66 17.21 3.11 23.72
C VAL A 66 17.93 4.43 23.99
N THR A 67 17.59 5.46 23.23
CA THR A 67 18.19 6.79 23.27
C THR A 67 17.11 7.83 23.55
N ALA A 68 17.39 8.84 24.37
CA ALA A 68 16.42 9.90 24.65
C ALA A 68 16.19 10.80 23.43
N ASP A 69 14.94 11.24 23.26
CA ASP A 69 14.49 12.07 22.16
C ASP A 69 14.12 13.48 22.60
N THR A 70 14.12 14.40 21.66
CA THR A 70 13.67 15.78 21.85
C THR A 70 12.89 16.26 20.63
N ALA A 71 11.81 17.01 20.86
CA ALA A 71 11.08 17.67 19.81
C ALA A 71 10.58 19.04 20.28
N LYS A 72 10.30 19.92 19.35
CA LYS A 72 9.53 21.12 19.56
C LYS A 72 8.09 20.88 19.13
N VAL A 73 7.18 21.65 19.72
CA VAL A 73 5.79 21.77 19.28
C VAL A 73 5.30 23.16 19.57
N ARG A 74 4.57 23.77 18.66
CA ARG A 74 3.94 25.07 18.90
C ARG A 74 2.71 24.90 19.77
N ALA A 75 2.43 25.87 20.65
CA ALA A 75 1.19 25.92 21.41
C ALA A 75 -0.04 25.82 20.49
N ASP A 76 -1.05 25.10 20.92
CA ASP A 76 -2.28 24.77 20.17
C ASP A 76 -2.04 23.92 18.90
N ASP A 77 -0.93 23.17 18.81
CA ASP A 77 -0.62 22.25 17.71
C ASP A 77 -0.31 20.82 18.24
N ILE A 78 -0.04 19.89 17.34
CA ILE A 78 0.33 18.50 17.66
C ILE A 78 1.76 18.24 17.24
N GLY A 79 2.63 17.97 18.21
CA GLY A 79 3.98 17.48 17.99
C GLY A 79 4.03 15.96 17.98
N SER A 80 4.85 15.38 17.10
CA SER A 80 5.02 13.93 16.94
C SER A 80 6.50 13.55 16.91
N VAL A 81 6.86 12.46 17.57
CA VAL A 81 8.23 11.92 17.59
C VAL A 81 8.20 10.42 17.34
N SER A 82 8.92 9.97 16.32
CA SER A 82 9.18 8.55 16.07
C SER A 82 10.31 8.09 16.99
N VAL A 83 9.97 7.82 18.24
CA VAL A 83 10.95 7.57 19.35
C VAL A 83 11.84 6.35 19.11
N LEU A 84 11.40 5.37 18.29
CA LEU A 84 12.20 4.19 17.97
C LEU A 84 13.21 4.42 16.82
N SER A 85 13.23 5.60 16.20
CA SER A 85 14.08 5.86 15.02
C SER A 85 15.58 5.84 15.31
N ASN A 86 15.98 6.12 16.55
CA ASN A 86 17.35 6.12 17.06
C ASN A 86 17.62 4.97 18.03
N ASP A 87 16.63 4.10 18.26
CA ASP A 87 16.69 2.90 19.07
C ASP A 87 17.05 1.66 18.23
N ARG A 88 17.59 0.67 18.87
CA ARG A 88 17.96 -0.57 18.17
C ARG A 88 17.87 -1.80 19.08
N SER A 89 17.53 -2.94 18.50
CA SER A 89 17.78 -4.23 19.13
C SER A 89 19.21 -4.66 18.84
N PRO A 90 20.03 -5.00 19.84
CA PRO A 90 21.39 -5.53 19.62
C PRO A 90 21.43 -6.85 18.85
N ILE A 91 20.33 -7.60 18.88
CA ILE A 91 20.17 -8.90 18.22
C ILE A 91 19.34 -8.81 16.91
N GLY A 92 19.05 -7.58 16.46
CA GLY A 92 18.38 -7.35 15.17
C GLY A 92 16.87 -7.61 15.15
N LEU A 93 16.23 -7.70 16.31
CA LEU A 93 14.77 -7.86 16.41
C LEU A 93 14.06 -6.53 16.12
N SER A 94 12.84 -6.62 15.58
CA SER A 94 11.98 -5.46 15.41
C SER A 94 11.57 -4.88 16.77
N LEU A 95 11.48 -3.54 16.83
CA LEU A 95 11.05 -2.81 18.02
C LEU A 95 9.63 -2.27 17.80
N ASN A 96 8.84 -2.32 18.85
CA ASN A 96 7.53 -1.68 18.94
C ASN A 96 7.50 -0.76 20.17
N LEU A 97 6.69 0.28 20.11
CA LEU A 97 6.44 1.17 21.22
C LEU A 97 5.33 0.58 22.10
N ASP A 98 5.58 0.52 23.42
CA ASP A 98 4.53 0.24 24.38
C ASP A 98 3.51 1.40 24.38
N PRO A 99 2.21 1.15 24.20
CA PRO A 99 1.20 2.21 24.22
C PRO A 99 1.09 2.94 25.54
N ASP A 100 1.52 2.32 26.65
CA ASP A 100 1.50 2.91 27.99
C ASP A 100 2.72 3.82 28.19
N VAL A 101 2.53 5.11 27.94
CA VAL A 101 3.55 6.15 28.20
C VAL A 101 3.24 6.90 29.50
N GLN A 102 4.29 7.34 30.19
CA GLN A 102 4.14 8.05 31.48
C GLN A 102 4.58 9.50 31.34
N VAL A 103 3.67 10.43 31.57
CA VAL A 103 4.02 11.86 31.70
C VAL A 103 4.72 12.09 33.02
N MET A 104 6.00 12.46 32.96
CA MET A 104 6.84 12.71 34.13
C MET A 104 6.68 14.14 34.69
N THR A 105 6.60 15.12 33.75
CA THR A 105 6.41 16.54 34.08
C THR A 105 5.66 17.25 32.97
N GLY A 106 4.94 18.34 33.31
CA GLY A 106 4.29 19.20 32.32
C GLY A 106 2.93 18.65 31.82
N ALA A 107 2.26 17.80 32.60
CA ALA A 107 0.96 17.24 32.19
C ALA A 107 -0.12 18.31 32.00
N GLU A 108 0.03 19.50 32.61
CA GLU A 108 -0.87 20.65 32.45
C GLU A 108 -0.71 21.36 31.09
N LEU A 109 0.38 21.09 30.35
CA LEU A 109 0.68 21.74 29.07
C LEU A 109 0.07 21.07 27.84
N GLY A 110 -0.59 19.92 28.00
CA GLY A 110 -1.24 19.24 26.90
C GLY A 110 -1.53 17.77 27.21
N THR A 111 -2.08 17.09 26.20
CA THR A 111 -2.41 15.67 26.29
C THR A 111 -1.41 14.85 25.48
N VAL A 112 -0.78 13.87 26.15
CA VAL A 112 0.15 12.92 25.53
C VAL A 112 -0.60 11.65 25.11
N PHE A 113 -0.32 11.14 23.94
CA PHE A 113 -0.86 9.88 23.44
C PHE A 113 0.13 9.19 22.49
N VAL A 114 -0.13 7.93 22.20
CA VAL A 114 0.67 7.11 21.28
C VAL A 114 -0.15 6.79 20.04
N THR A 115 0.46 6.91 18.88
CA THR A 115 -0.09 6.44 17.59
C THR A 115 0.99 5.63 16.88
N GLY A 116 0.76 4.32 16.70
CA GLY A 116 1.78 3.42 16.17
C GLY A 116 3.09 3.50 16.98
N ASN A 117 4.20 3.79 16.33
CA ASN A 117 5.51 3.94 16.96
C ASN A 117 5.90 5.41 17.25
N GLN A 118 4.91 6.30 17.40
CA GLN A 118 5.13 7.71 17.68
C GLN A 118 4.54 8.09 19.05
N VAL A 119 5.30 8.84 19.84
CA VAL A 119 4.78 9.59 20.99
C VAL A 119 4.36 10.96 20.50
N ARG A 120 3.15 11.39 20.83
CA ARG A 120 2.54 12.63 20.40
C ARG A 120 2.12 13.49 21.60
N LEU A 121 2.17 14.80 21.38
CA LEU A 121 1.68 15.80 22.32
C LEU A 121 0.70 16.73 21.58
N ALA A 122 -0.58 16.68 21.95
CA ALA A 122 -1.51 17.76 21.65
C ALA A 122 -1.28 18.89 22.67
N ALA A 123 -0.51 19.89 22.24
CA ALA A 123 -0.10 20.98 23.12
C ALA A 123 -1.26 21.94 23.41
N GLY A 124 -1.37 22.37 24.66
CA GLY A 124 -2.25 23.46 25.06
C GLY A 124 -1.68 24.83 24.66
N SER A 125 -2.32 25.92 25.16
CA SER A 125 -1.96 27.30 24.81
C SER A 125 -0.71 27.83 25.51
N GLU A 126 -0.20 27.12 26.52
CA GLU A 126 0.90 27.57 27.40
C GLU A 126 2.24 26.97 26.93
N ALA A 127 3.28 27.83 26.86
CA ALA A 127 4.64 27.38 26.58
C ALA A 127 5.28 26.72 27.81
N GLY A 128 6.12 25.70 27.59
CA GLY A 128 6.80 24.99 28.67
C GLY A 128 7.48 23.71 28.18
N VAL A 129 7.75 22.78 29.08
CA VAL A 129 8.45 21.53 28.77
C VAL A 129 7.64 20.35 29.31
N VAL A 130 7.31 19.41 28.41
CA VAL A 130 6.66 18.14 28.77
C VAL A 130 7.71 17.03 28.63
N ARG A 131 7.86 16.21 29.67
CA ARG A 131 8.72 15.03 29.66
C ARG A 131 7.88 13.77 29.79
N VAL A 132 8.12 12.82 28.91
CA VAL A 132 7.38 11.55 28.82
C VAL A 132 8.36 10.40 28.85
N ALA A 133 8.14 9.41 29.69
CA ALA A 133 8.83 8.14 29.65
C ALA A 133 8.10 7.21 28.65
N TYR A 134 8.85 6.56 27.78
CA TYR A 134 8.37 5.55 26.85
C TYR A 134 9.15 4.25 26.99
N THR A 135 8.56 3.14 26.58
CA THR A 135 9.18 1.83 26.64
C THR A 135 9.21 1.21 25.24
N ALA A 136 10.41 0.87 24.76
CA ALA A 136 10.59 0.05 23.56
C ALA A 136 10.54 -1.44 23.94
N VAL A 137 9.82 -2.22 23.13
CA VAL A 137 9.62 -3.65 23.32
C VAL A 137 10.05 -4.37 22.05
N ASP A 138 10.91 -5.38 22.13
CA ASP A 138 11.28 -6.19 20.98
C ASP A 138 10.28 -7.34 20.74
N SER A 139 10.43 -8.03 19.61
CA SER A 139 9.51 -9.09 19.20
C SER A 139 9.51 -10.34 20.09
N VAL A 140 10.46 -10.49 21.02
CA VAL A 140 10.49 -11.57 22.03
C VAL A 140 10.10 -11.07 23.42
N GLY A 141 9.78 -9.78 23.56
CA GLY A 141 9.23 -9.19 24.79
C GLY A 141 10.24 -8.52 25.71
N ASN A 142 11.53 -8.37 25.32
CA ASN A 142 12.47 -7.58 26.11
C ASN A 142 12.12 -6.10 26.05
N ARG A 143 12.32 -5.41 27.15
CA ARG A 143 11.84 -4.03 27.36
C ARG A 143 12.99 -3.11 27.80
N SER A 144 12.98 -1.90 27.26
CA SER A 144 13.86 -0.81 27.73
C SER A 144 13.11 0.51 27.72
N THR A 145 13.37 1.35 28.74
CA THR A 145 12.67 2.62 28.92
C THR A 145 13.62 3.79 28.68
N SER A 146 13.15 4.80 27.93
CA SER A 146 13.83 6.07 27.70
C SER A 146 12.86 7.24 27.86
N THR A 147 13.24 8.45 27.47
CA THR A 147 12.41 9.65 27.61
C THR A 147 12.38 10.45 26.33
N VAL A 148 11.21 11.01 26.01
CA VAL A 148 11.05 12.07 25.04
C VAL A 148 10.73 13.38 25.75
N THR A 149 11.35 14.48 25.30
CA THR A 149 11.13 15.84 25.83
C THR A 149 10.54 16.71 24.74
N PHE A 150 9.33 17.20 24.95
CA PHE A 150 8.70 18.20 24.11
C PHE A 150 8.93 19.61 24.68
N GLU A 151 9.47 20.50 23.86
CA GLU A 151 9.54 21.93 24.13
C GLU A 151 8.32 22.59 23.51
N VAL A 152 7.34 22.97 24.31
CA VAL A 152 6.17 23.73 23.83
C VAL A 152 6.57 25.19 23.71
N ILE A 153 6.63 25.68 22.45
CA ILE A 153 6.93 27.09 22.18
C ILE A 153 5.65 27.93 22.10
N ALA A 154 5.75 29.22 22.41
CA ALA A 154 4.59 30.11 22.33
C ALA A 154 4.00 30.18 20.92
N SER A 155 2.67 30.34 20.80
CA SER A 155 1.98 30.50 19.52
C SER A 155 2.48 31.71 18.70
N SER A 156 3.02 32.75 19.40
CA SER A 156 3.61 33.97 18.80
C SER A 156 5.10 33.84 18.51
N ALA A 157 5.74 32.70 18.73
CA ALA A 157 7.16 32.50 18.42
C ALA A 157 7.42 32.69 16.92
N ALA A 158 8.65 33.08 16.57
CA ALA A 158 9.05 33.20 15.18
C ALA A 158 8.80 31.89 14.41
N ASN A 159 8.43 32.00 13.14
CA ASN A 159 8.15 30.88 12.28
C ASN A 159 9.24 30.71 11.22
N SER A 160 9.70 29.49 11.05
CA SER A 160 10.65 29.06 10.02
C SER A 160 9.94 28.15 9.02
N ALA A 161 10.42 28.10 7.79
CA ALA A 161 9.87 27.20 6.78
C ALA A 161 10.18 25.73 7.12
N PRO A 162 9.26 24.79 6.85
CA PRO A 162 9.53 23.37 6.94
C PRO A 162 10.64 22.95 5.96
N VAL A 163 11.41 21.94 6.32
CA VAL A 163 12.55 21.40 5.55
C VAL A 163 12.22 20.00 5.06
N PRO A 164 11.44 19.84 3.98
CA PRO A 164 11.06 18.54 3.46
C PRO A 164 12.27 17.79 2.90
N LYS A 165 12.19 16.44 2.93
CA LYS A 165 13.26 15.56 2.48
C LYS A 165 13.18 15.30 0.97
N ALA A 166 14.35 15.22 0.31
CA ALA A 166 14.40 14.73 -1.06
C ALA A 166 13.99 13.25 -1.11
N LEU A 167 13.12 12.89 -2.06
CA LEU A 167 12.58 11.55 -2.22
C LEU A 167 13.17 10.85 -3.44
N SER A 168 13.27 9.53 -3.37
CA SER A 168 13.64 8.69 -4.49
C SER A 168 12.67 7.52 -4.56
N ALA A 169 12.16 7.27 -5.76
CA ALA A 169 11.25 6.17 -6.04
C ALA A 169 11.61 5.51 -7.38
N TRP A 170 10.91 4.44 -7.70
CA TRP A 170 10.92 3.86 -9.03
C TRP A 170 9.49 3.56 -9.46
N ALA A 171 9.26 3.51 -10.77
CA ALA A 171 7.98 3.22 -11.37
C ALA A 171 8.16 2.40 -12.65
N VAL A 172 7.13 1.68 -13.05
CA VAL A 172 7.06 1.00 -14.35
C VAL A 172 6.32 1.88 -15.34
N GLN A 173 6.75 1.90 -16.61
CA GLN A 173 6.06 2.63 -17.68
C GLN A 173 4.55 2.36 -17.65
N GLY A 174 3.76 3.43 -17.69
CA GLY A 174 2.30 3.37 -17.70
C GLY A 174 1.63 2.95 -16.38
N GLN A 175 2.39 2.52 -15.37
CA GLN A 175 1.85 2.09 -14.06
C GLN A 175 1.97 3.18 -13.02
N MET A 176 0.93 3.35 -12.21
CA MET A 176 0.92 4.29 -11.08
C MET A 176 1.77 3.76 -9.93
N THR A 177 2.56 4.63 -9.35
CA THR A 177 3.36 4.36 -8.14
C THR A 177 3.04 5.40 -7.08
N ARG A 178 2.77 4.96 -5.84
CA ARG A 178 2.63 5.84 -4.68
C ARG A 178 3.99 6.09 -4.05
N ILE A 179 4.28 7.38 -3.79
CA ILE A 179 5.52 7.85 -3.20
C ILE A 179 5.16 8.52 -1.87
N PRO A 180 5.41 7.88 -0.72
CA PRO A 180 5.09 8.45 0.58
C PRO A 180 5.93 9.70 0.86
N VAL A 181 5.30 10.71 1.45
CA VAL A 181 5.93 11.98 1.84
C VAL A 181 6.01 12.04 3.37
N PRO A 182 7.21 11.99 3.96
CA PRO A 182 7.36 12.11 5.41
C PRO A 182 7.09 13.56 5.85
N LEU A 183 6.03 13.78 6.62
CA LEU A 183 5.60 15.10 7.08
C LEU A 183 5.97 15.37 8.54
N THR A 184 6.30 14.34 9.31
CA THR A 184 6.63 14.44 10.75
C THR A 184 8.06 14.90 10.97
N GLY A 185 8.26 15.85 11.89
CA GLY A 185 9.56 16.29 12.37
C GLY A 185 10.42 17.05 11.33
N ILE A 186 9.80 17.59 10.29
CA ILE A 186 10.48 18.35 9.23
C ILE A 186 10.39 19.86 9.43
N ASP A 187 9.62 20.31 10.43
CA ASP A 187 9.52 21.71 10.76
C ASP A 187 10.48 22.05 11.93
N PRO A 188 11.34 23.09 11.79
CA PRO A 188 12.31 23.46 12.81
C PRO A 188 11.68 24.00 14.11
N ASP A 189 10.47 24.55 14.01
CA ASP A 189 9.72 25.12 15.13
C ASP A 189 8.71 24.12 15.71
N GLY A 190 8.59 22.93 15.08
CA GLY A 190 7.71 21.86 15.51
C GLY A 190 6.25 22.09 15.13
N ASP A 191 6.00 22.92 14.12
CA ASP A 191 4.67 23.07 13.55
C ASP A 191 4.27 21.81 12.77
N SER A 192 2.99 21.48 12.80
CA SER A 192 2.45 20.42 11.96
C SER A 192 2.51 20.81 10.49
N VAL A 193 2.87 19.87 9.62
CA VAL A 193 3.10 20.12 8.19
C VAL A 193 2.10 19.29 7.36
N ALA A 194 1.66 19.85 6.24
CA ALA A 194 0.82 19.16 5.25
C ALA A 194 1.43 19.23 3.86
N LEU A 195 1.16 18.22 3.03
CA LEU A 195 1.45 18.21 1.61
C LEU A 195 0.40 19.07 0.89
N VAL A 196 0.83 20.10 0.15
CA VAL A 196 -0.10 21.08 -0.43
C VAL A 196 0.02 21.27 -1.94
N GLY A 197 1.11 20.82 -2.57
CA GLY A 197 1.25 21.08 -4.00
C GLY A 197 2.48 20.48 -4.68
N ILE A 198 2.54 20.74 -5.98
CA ILE A 198 3.67 20.48 -6.85
C ILE A 198 4.28 21.82 -7.24
N ASP A 199 5.59 21.96 -7.08
CA ASP A 199 6.34 23.17 -7.49
C ASP A 199 6.78 23.09 -8.96
N GLN A 200 7.46 22.00 -9.31
CA GLN A 200 7.83 21.70 -10.69
C GLN A 200 7.22 20.37 -11.09
N PRO A 201 6.41 20.32 -12.16
CA PRO A 201 5.76 19.09 -12.61
C PRO A 201 6.79 18.13 -13.22
N PRO A 202 6.47 16.82 -13.27
CA PRO A 202 7.30 15.84 -13.97
C PRO A 202 7.33 16.10 -15.47
N ALA A 203 8.43 15.71 -16.13
CA ALA A 203 8.61 15.84 -17.57
C ALA A 203 8.22 14.58 -18.35
N LYS A 204 8.09 13.43 -17.67
CA LYS A 204 7.91 12.09 -18.28
C LYS A 204 6.66 11.36 -17.79
N GLY A 205 5.74 12.06 -17.18
CA GLY A 205 4.53 11.47 -16.62
C GLY A 205 3.60 12.49 -16.01
N SER A 206 2.69 12.01 -15.21
CA SER A 206 1.75 12.81 -14.42
C SER A 206 1.95 12.55 -12.92
N VAL A 207 1.63 13.55 -12.10
CA VAL A 207 1.59 13.41 -10.65
C VAL A 207 0.29 13.98 -10.11
N VAL A 208 -0.36 13.23 -9.23
CA VAL A 208 -1.55 13.65 -8.49
C VAL A 208 -1.22 13.65 -7.00
N LEU A 209 -1.73 14.64 -6.27
CA LEU A 209 -1.55 14.74 -4.83
C LEU A 209 -2.50 13.82 -4.11
N GLY A 210 -1.96 12.94 -3.26
CA GLY A 210 -2.69 12.32 -2.18
C GLY A 210 -2.62 13.17 -0.90
N THR A 211 -3.00 12.60 0.22
CA THR A 211 -2.96 13.29 1.53
C THR A 211 -1.53 13.35 2.11
N GLU A 212 -0.83 12.22 2.08
CA GLU A 212 0.56 12.07 2.57
C GLU A 212 1.45 11.32 1.57
N TRP A 213 1.02 11.25 0.30
CA TRP A 213 1.75 10.61 -0.79
C TRP A 213 1.54 11.34 -2.10
N LEU A 214 2.40 11.04 -3.06
CA LEU A 214 2.29 11.47 -4.44
C LEU A 214 1.98 10.26 -5.31
N GLU A 215 0.98 10.33 -6.15
CA GLU A 215 0.66 9.31 -7.15
C GLU A 215 1.30 9.70 -8.48
N TYR A 216 2.40 9.04 -8.82
CA TYR A 216 3.13 9.30 -10.05
C TYR A 216 2.86 8.20 -11.08
N THR A 217 2.49 8.60 -12.29
CA THR A 217 2.30 7.68 -13.43
C THR A 217 3.19 8.11 -14.58
N PRO A 218 4.24 7.33 -14.94
CA PRO A 218 5.04 7.60 -16.15
C PRO A 218 4.21 7.43 -17.42
N SER A 219 4.56 8.16 -18.47
CA SER A 219 4.03 7.89 -19.82
C SER A 219 4.51 6.53 -20.32
N ASP A 220 3.79 5.91 -21.25
CA ASP A 220 4.09 4.55 -21.75
C ASP A 220 5.41 4.46 -22.51
N ASP A 221 5.92 5.57 -23.03
CA ASP A 221 7.21 5.70 -23.72
C ASP A 221 8.34 6.25 -22.81
N ALA A 222 8.04 6.57 -21.55
CA ALA A 222 8.98 7.19 -20.65
C ALA A 222 10.12 6.23 -20.27
N THR A 223 11.36 6.70 -20.26
CA THR A 223 12.54 5.92 -19.89
C THR A 223 13.53 6.72 -19.05
N GLY A 224 14.37 6.01 -18.29
CA GLY A 224 15.45 6.58 -17.50
C GLY A 224 14.96 7.20 -16.21
N THR A 225 15.28 8.47 -15.94
CA THR A 225 14.92 9.16 -14.70
C THR A 225 14.05 10.37 -14.99
N ASP A 226 12.98 10.52 -14.22
CA ASP A 226 12.20 11.76 -14.14
C ASP A 226 12.52 12.50 -12.83
N THR A 227 12.28 13.79 -12.81
CA THR A 227 12.52 14.62 -11.63
C THR A 227 11.47 15.72 -11.57
N PHE A 228 10.84 15.84 -10.42
CA PHE A 228 9.87 16.89 -10.12
C PHE A 228 10.05 17.36 -8.67
N SER A 229 9.27 18.35 -8.21
CA SER A 229 9.36 18.84 -6.84
C SER A 229 7.98 19.06 -6.23
N TYR A 230 7.89 18.83 -4.92
CA TYR A 230 6.67 18.98 -4.15
C TYR A 230 6.78 20.11 -3.12
N ILE A 231 5.63 20.59 -2.67
CA ILE A 231 5.48 21.67 -1.69
C ILE A 231 4.79 21.11 -0.45
N VAL A 232 5.37 21.39 0.70
CA VAL A 232 4.73 21.22 1.99
C VAL A 232 4.51 22.57 2.65
N GLU A 233 3.54 22.68 3.55
CA GLU A 233 3.17 23.91 4.23
C GLU A 233 2.95 23.65 5.72
N ASP A 234 3.52 24.51 6.56
CA ASP A 234 3.30 24.50 7.99
C ASP A 234 1.87 25.00 8.35
N ARG A 235 1.54 24.94 9.62
CA ARG A 235 0.24 25.42 10.12
C ARG A 235 0.05 26.94 9.95
N LEU A 236 1.12 27.70 9.85
CA LEU A 236 1.09 29.17 9.71
C LEU A 236 1.14 29.64 8.25
N GLY A 237 1.25 28.71 7.28
CA GLY A 237 1.18 28.96 5.85
C GLY A 237 2.56 29.21 5.20
N VAL A 238 3.66 28.93 5.89
CA VAL A 238 4.99 29.02 5.29
C VAL A 238 5.35 27.72 4.60
N GLN A 239 5.91 27.81 3.39
CA GLN A 239 6.14 26.67 2.52
C GLN A 239 7.60 26.23 2.44
N GLY A 240 7.80 24.92 2.42
CA GLY A 240 9.04 24.24 2.07
C GLY A 240 8.92 23.44 0.78
N ARG A 241 10.05 23.23 0.08
CA ARG A 241 10.10 22.50 -1.20
C ARG A 241 11.18 21.45 -1.19
N ALA A 242 10.90 20.30 -1.81
CA ALA A 242 11.92 19.29 -2.03
C ALA A 242 11.73 18.55 -3.36
N ARG A 243 12.79 17.87 -3.77
CA ARG A 243 12.86 17.18 -5.05
C ARG A 243 12.47 15.71 -4.91
N VAL A 244 11.78 15.19 -5.92
CA VAL A 244 11.51 13.78 -6.13
C VAL A 244 12.26 13.31 -7.36
N ARG A 245 12.93 12.15 -7.26
CA ARG A 245 13.56 11.46 -8.40
C ARG A 245 12.89 10.10 -8.57
N VAL A 246 12.41 9.81 -9.77
CA VAL A 246 11.79 8.53 -10.09
C VAL A 246 12.56 7.84 -11.20
N GLY A 247 13.08 6.66 -10.91
CA GLY A 247 13.64 5.77 -11.93
C GLY A 247 12.52 5.06 -12.67
N ILE A 248 12.50 5.13 -14.02
CA ILE A 248 11.46 4.53 -14.83
C ILE A 248 12.00 3.27 -15.50
N ALA A 249 11.41 2.13 -15.18
CA ALA A 249 11.71 0.83 -15.76
C ALA A 249 10.71 0.46 -16.86
N PRO A 250 11.13 -0.27 -17.91
CA PRO A 250 10.19 -0.85 -18.86
C PRO A 250 9.34 -1.92 -18.16
N PRO A 251 8.12 -2.21 -18.65
CA PRO A 251 7.32 -3.31 -18.14
C PRO A 251 8.07 -4.64 -18.30
N GLY A 252 7.84 -5.57 -17.39
CA GLY A 252 8.36 -6.93 -17.48
C GLY A 252 7.81 -7.66 -18.71
N SER A 253 8.58 -8.58 -19.26
CA SER A 253 8.12 -9.44 -20.36
C SER A 253 7.27 -10.62 -19.87
N GLN A 254 7.28 -10.89 -18.58
CA GLN A 254 6.51 -11.91 -17.87
C GLN A 254 6.04 -11.34 -16.54
N ASN A 255 4.88 -11.78 -16.09
CA ASN A 255 4.39 -11.55 -14.75
C ASN A 255 4.90 -12.67 -13.82
N HIS A 256 5.09 -12.36 -12.54
CA HIS A 256 5.45 -13.35 -11.51
C HIS A 256 4.25 -13.56 -10.58
N ASN A 257 4.10 -14.79 -10.09
CA ASN A 257 3.09 -15.05 -9.08
C ASN A 257 3.46 -14.33 -7.77
N PRO A 258 2.48 -13.81 -7.02
CA PRO A 258 2.72 -13.24 -5.71
C PRO A 258 3.28 -14.27 -4.73
N THR A 259 3.83 -13.79 -3.64
CA THR A 259 4.33 -14.61 -2.53
C THR A 259 3.49 -14.34 -1.30
N ALA A 260 2.64 -15.30 -0.93
CA ALA A 260 1.91 -15.26 0.32
C ALA A 260 2.84 -15.63 1.49
N VAL A 261 2.87 -14.77 2.50
CA VAL A 261 3.65 -14.98 3.74
C VAL A 261 2.69 -15.47 4.83
N PRO A 262 2.98 -16.59 5.50
CA PRO A 262 2.07 -17.12 6.52
C PRO A 262 1.80 -16.12 7.64
N ASP A 263 0.52 -16.00 8.02
CA ASP A 263 0.03 -15.17 9.10
C ASP A 263 -0.26 -15.99 10.34
N SER A 264 -0.27 -15.32 11.48
CA SER A 264 -0.69 -15.92 12.74
C SER A 264 -1.39 -14.92 13.66
N VAL A 265 -2.42 -15.41 14.34
CA VAL A 265 -3.14 -14.66 15.36
C VAL A 265 -3.43 -15.54 16.57
N THR A 266 -3.37 -14.95 17.76
CA THR A 266 -3.79 -15.62 18.99
C THR A 266 -4.99 -14.89 19.58
N VAL A 267 -6.09 -15.58 19.80
CA VAL A 267 -7.37 -15.01 20.24
C VAL A 267 -7.98 -15.82 21.38
N ARG A 268 -8.84 -15.19 22.17
CA ARG A 268 -9.61 -15.88 23.20
C ARG A 268 -10.76 -16.70 22.61
N PRO A 269 -11.21 -17.78 23.30
CA PRO A 269 -12.32 -18.61 22.86
C PRO A 269 -13.59 -17.80 22.56
N GLY A 270 -14.22 -18.11 21.40
CA GLY A 270 -15.49 -17.49 20.96
C GLY A 270 -15.36 -16.06 20.42
N ARG A 271 -14.16 -15.47 20.39
CA ARG A 271 -13.91 -14.15 19.78
C ARG A 271 -14.03 -14.18 18.27
N GLU A 272 -14.40 -13.04 17.74
CA GLU A 272 -14.36 -12.77 16.31
C GLU A 272 -13.24 -11.74 16.07
N VAL A 273 -12.35 -12.03 15.11
CA VAL A 273 -11.19 -11.21 14.78
C VAL A 273 -11.09 -11.04 13.27
N SER A 274 -10.75 -9.84 12.83
CA SER A 274 -10.48 -9.53 11.42
C SER A 274 -9.00 -9.26 11.21
N ILE A 275 -8.37 -9.97 10.28
CA ILE A 275 -6.95 -9.90 9.99
C ILE A 275 -6.75 -9.45 8.53
N ASN A 276 -5.96 -8.41 8.32
CA ASN A 276 -5.46 -8.06 6.99
C ASN A 276 -4.27 -8.97 6.65
N VAL A 277 -4.56 -10.05 5.94
CA VAL A 277 -3.56 -11.06 5.58
C VAL A 277 -2.68 -10.66 4.41
N LEU A 278 -3.02 -9.60 3.67
CA LEU A 278 -2.20 -9.07 2.58
C LEU A 278 -1.07 -8.15 3.06
N SER A 279 -1.10 -7.72 4.33
CA SER A 279 -0.19 -6.70 4.85
C SER A 279 1.30 -7.07 4.81
N ASN A 280 1.63 -8.37 4.82
CA ASN A 280 2.98 -8.92 4.79
C ASN A 280 3.28 -9.67 3.48
N ASP A 281 2.31 -9.76 2.58
CA ASP A 281 2.42 -10.42 1.29
C ASP A 281 3.16 -9.55 0.27
N LEU A 282 3.72 -10.16 -0.75
CA LEU A 282 4.68 -9.52 -1.62
C LEU A 282 4.47 -9.94 -3.07
N ASP A 283 4.64 -8.98 -3.96
CA ASP A 283 4.69 -9.23 -5.39
C ASP A 283 6.07 -8.86 -5.97
N ALA A 284 6.64 -9.72 -6.82
CA ALA A 284 7.96 -9.51 -7.41
C ALA A 284 7.98 -8.36 -8.43
N ASP A 285 6.84 -8.09 -9.07
CA ASP A 285 6.67 -7.02 -10.05
C ASP A 285 6.16 -5.72 -9.42
N GLY A 286 5.72 -5.78 -8.14
CA GLY A 286 5.15 -4.68 -7.40
C GLY A 286 3.69 -4.43 -7.76
N ASP A 287 3.00 -5.44 -8.27
CA ASP A 287 1.58 -5.36 -8.57
C ASP A 287 0.74 -5.34 -7.28
N ALA A 288 -0.43 -4.72 -7.33
CA ALA A 288 -1.33 -4.69 -6.19
C ALA A 288 -1.91 -6.09 -5.92
N LEU A 289 -1.96 -6.47 -4.65
CA LEU A 289 -2.48 -7.77 -4.24
C LEU A 289 -3.94 -7.66 -3.82
N TYR A 290 -4.68 -8.73 -4.08
CA TYR A 290 -6.10 -8.86 -3.78
C TYR A 290 -6.40 -10.24 -3.21
N MET A 291 -7.40 -10.32 -2.35
CA MET A 291 -7.95 -11.61 -1.91
C MET A 291 -8.86 -12.19 -2.99
N ASP A 292 -8.72 -13.49 -3.25
CA ASP A 292 -9.76 -14.24 -3.96
C ASP A 292 -10.94 -14.47 -3.01
N THR A 293 -12.06 -13.84 -3.31
CA THR A 293 -13.27 -13.88 -2.47
C THR A 293 -14.20 -15.06 -2.79
N ASP A 294 -13.81 -15.97 -3.70
CA ASP A 294 -14.57 -17.19 -3.96
C ASP A 294 -14.50 -18.11 -2.73
N PRO A 295 -15.64 -18.44 -2.09
CA PRO A 295 -15.66 -19.35 -0.94
C PRO A 295 -15.02 -20.73 -1.22
N ALA A 296 -14.90 -21.14 -2.48
CA ALA A 296 -14.25 -22.39 -2.86
C ALA A 296 -12.72 -22.37 -2.68
N THR A 297 -12.10 -21.19 -2.63
CA THR A 297 -10.65 -21.02 -2.41
C THR A 297 -10.29 -20.92 -0.93
N VAL A 298 -11.28 -20.82 -0.05
CA VAL A 298 -11.09 -20.75 1.40
C VAL A 298 -11.37 -22.09 2.05
N SER A 299 -10.45 -22.56 2.88
CA SER A 299 -10.65 -23.78 3.66
C SER A 299 -10.24 -23.60 5.12
N VAL A 300 -10.96 -24.26 6.02
CA VAL A 300 -10.76 -24.18 7.47
C VAL A 300 -10.55 -25.58 8.01
N SER A 301 -9.51 -25.78 8.82
CA SER A 301 -9.20 -27.11 9.37
C SER A 301 -10.07 -27.50 10.57
N ASP A 302 -10.70 -26.54 11.26
CA ASP A 302 -11.64 -26.79 12.36
C ASP A 302 -13.08 -26.42 11.94
N PRO A 303 -14.02 -27.39 11.86
CA PRO A 303 -15.41 -27.12 11.47
C PRO A 303 -16.21 -26.31 12.49
N ALA A 304 -15.70 -26.10 13.71
CA ALA A 304 -16.33 -25.25 14.72
C ALA A 304 -15.99 -23.76 14.55
N ALA A 305 -14.97 -23.43 13.75
CA ALA A 305 -14.67 -22.06 13.36
C ALA A 305 -15.55 -21.63 12.18
N THR A 306 -15.90 -20.35 12.12
CA THR A 306 -16.50 -19.74 10.94
C THR A 306 -15.55 -18.70 10.35
N VAL A 307 -15.44 -18.67 9.03
CA VAL A 307 -14.56 -17.75 8.32
C VAL A 307 -15.34 -17.05 7.22
N THR A 308 -15.13 -15.75 7.11
CA THR A 308 -15.61 -14.92 6.00
C THR A 308 -14.43 -14.15 5.43
N VAL A 309 -14.43 -13.97 4.12
CA VAL A 309 -13.40 -13.17 3.41
C VAL A 309 -14.10 -12.03 2.71
N ALA A 310 -13.62 -10.82 2.90
CA ALA A 310 -14.13 -9.63 2.25
C ALA A 310 -12.99 -8.63 2.03
N GLU A 311 -12.86 -8.16 0.81
CA GLU A 311 -11.77 -7.29 0.38
C GLU A 311 -10.39 -7.89 0.71
N ASP A 312 -9.62 -7.31 1.62
CA ASP A 312 -8.31 -7.75 2.08
C ASP A 312 -8.32 -8.35 3.50
N LEU A 313 -9.52 -8.59 4.06
CA LEU A 313 -9.71 -9.07 5.42
C LEU A 313 -10.20 -10.53 5.47
N VAL A 314 -9.56 -11.32 6.30
CA VAL A 314 -10.06 -12.62 6.76
C VAL A 314 -10.65 -12.45 8.15
N THR A 315 -11.97 -12.55 8.27
CA THR A 315 -12.66 -12.51 9.55
C THR A 315 -12.95 -13.94 10.05
N VAL A 316 -12.45 -14.23 11.24
CA VAL A 316 -12.53 -15.55 11.87
C VAL A 316 -13.29 -15.44 13.18
N LYS A 317 -14.32 -16.26 13.37
CA LYS A 317 -14.92 -16.51 14.67
C LYS A 317 -14.34 -17.79 15.27
N ALA A 318 -13.59 -17.63 16.36
CA ALA A 318 -12.89 -18.73 17.02
C ALA A 318 -13.84 -19.70 17.73
N PRO A 319 -13.52 -21.01 17.78
CA PRO A 319 -14.21 -21.98 18.62
C PRO A 319 -14.23 -21.57 20.11
N ALA A 320 -15.17 -22.15 20.86
CA ALA A 320 -15.29 -21.90 22.30
C ALA A 320 -14.25 -22.63 23.15
N THR A 321 -13.38 -23.43 22.56
CA THR A 321 -12.36 -24.23 23.25
C THR A 321 -10.97 -23.90 22.76
N ASN A 322 -9.98 -24.00 23.64
CA ASN A 322 -8.57 -23.84 23.28
C ASN A 322 -8.16 -24.84 22.17
N GLY A 323 -7.32 -24.40 21.26
CA GLY A 323 -6.83 -25.21 20.15
C GLY A 323 -6.07 -24.38 19.11
N VAL A 324 -5.60 -25.05 18.08
CA VAL A 324 -4.96 -24.40 16.94
C VAL A 324 -5.61 -24.91 15.67
N PHE A 325 -5.98 -24.02 14.78
CA PHE A 325 -6.49 -24.35 13.46
C PHE A 325 -5.92 -23.43 12.39
N VAL A 326 -6.10 -23.81 11.15
CA VAL A 326 -5.54 -23.13 10.00
C VAL A 326 -6.66 -22.76 9.05
N VAL A 327 -6.58 -21.54 8.53
CA VAL A 327 -7.35 -21.04 7.40
C VAL A 327 -6.41 -20.94 6.21
N ALA A 328 -6.73 -21.64 5.12
CA ALA A 328 -6.04 -21.43 3.85
C ALA A 328 -6.91 -20.54 2.95
N TYR A 329 -6.28 -19.61 2.26
CA TYR A 329 -6.90 -18.63 1.37
C TYR A 329 -6.04 -18.47 0.11
N GLN A 330 -6.55 -17.78 -0.90
CA GLN A 330 -5.83 -17.49 -2.13
C GLN A 330 -5.72 -15.98 -2.35
N ILE A 331 -4.56 -15.53 -2.82
CA ILE A 331 -4.30 -14.15 -3.21
C ILE A 331 -3.99 -14.07 -4.71
N GLU A 332 -4.28 -12.92 -5.31
CA GLU A 332 -4.11 -12.63 -6.73
C GLU A 332 -3.43 -11.27 -6.93
N ASP A 333 -2.68 -11.13 -8.03
CA ASP A 333 -1.99 -9.88 -8.42
C ASP A 333 -2.79 -9.04 -9.43
N GLY A 334 -4.00 -9.46 -9.81
CA GLY A 334 -4.81 -8.82 -10.85
C GLY A 334 -4.28 -9.00 -12.29
N ARG A 335 -3.17 -9.73 -12.47
CA ARG A 335 -2.54 -10.04 -13.78
C ARG A 335 -2.49 -11.54 -14.06
N GLY A 336 -3.23 -12.32 -13.30
CA GLY A 336 -3.35 -13.77 -13.42
C GLY A 336 -2.39 -14.57 -12.57
N GLY A 337 -1.51 -13.93 -11.82
CA GLY A 337 -0.66 -14.55 -10.80
C GLY A 337 -1.45 -14.85 -9.54
N ARG A 338 -1.16 -16.00 -8.90
CA ARG A 338 -1.87 -16.49 -7.72
C ARG A 338 -0.91 -17.15 -6.75
N ALA A 339 -1.22 -17.03 -5.46
CA ALA A 339 -0.54 -17.78 -4.41
C ALA A 339 -1.52 -18.20 -3.32
N GLN A 340 -1.21 -19.31 -2.67
CA GLN A 340 -1.97 -19.77 -1.53
C GLN A 340 -1.35 -19.25 -0.24
N GLY A 341 -2.14 -18.53 0.56
CA GLY A 341 -1.80 -18.05 1.89
C GLY A 341 -2.32 -18.95 2.99
N GLN A 342 -1.79 -18.78 4.18
CA GLN A 342 -2.15 -19.56 5.37
C GLN A 342 -2.18 -18.67 6.60
N LEU A 343 -3.33 -18.63 7.28
CA LEU A 343 -3.48 -17.98 8.58
C LEU A 343 -3.59 -19.07 9.67
N THR A 344 -2.65 -19.07 10.60
CA THR A 344 -2.68 -19.93 11.80
C THR A 344 -3.39 -19.19 12.92
N VAL A 345 -4.51 -19.75 13.41
CA VAL A 345 -5.27 -19.20 14.53
C VAL A 345 -5.04 -20.05 15.77
N THR A 346 -4.48 -19.45 16.80
CA THR A 346 -4.33 -20.07 18.13
C THR A 346 -5.44 -19.57 19.03
N VAL A 347 -6.27 -20.46 19.53
CA VAL A 347 -7.31 -20.14 20.51
C VAL A 347 -6.79 -20.49 21.91
N ASP A 348 -6.63 -19.44 22.74
CA ASP A 348 -6.09 -19.57 24.09
C ASP A 348 -6.87 -18.67 25.06
N ALA A 349 -7.40 -19.25 26.13
CA ALA A 349 -8.15 -18.51 27.14
C ALA A 349 -7.30 -17.46 27.88
N ASP A 350 -5.99 -17.69 27.94
CA ASP A 350 -5.02 -16.79 28.57
C ASP A 350 -4.35 -15.82 27.57
N ALA A 351 -4.84 -15.79 26.32
CA ALA A 351 -4.32 -14.84 25.31
C ALA A 351 -4.33 -13.39 25.86
N PRO A 352 -3.22 -12.66 25.72
CA PRO A 352 -3.16 -11.27 26.17
C PRO A 352 -4.14 -10.42 25.36
N LEU A 353 -4.85 -9.54 26.04
CA LEU A 353 -5.66 -8.52 25.37
C LEU A 353 -4.74 -7.48 24.72
N ARG A 354 -5.12 -7.03 23.53
CA ARG A 354 -4.37 -6.04 22.76
C ARG A 354 -5.21 -4.79 22.55
N ALA A 355 -4.59 -3.62 22.71
CA ALA A 355 -5.23 -2.36 22.39
C ALA A 355 -5.48 -2.26 20.87
N PRO A 356 -6.54 -1.57 20.46
CA PRO A 356 -6.75 -1.24 19.05
C PRO A 356 -5.58 -0.40 18.49
N ILE A 357 -5.44 -0.40 17.19
CA ILE A 357 -4.45 0.40 16.46
C ILE A 357 -5.20 1.50 15.73
N ALA A 358 -5.14 2.72 16.28
CA ALA A 358 -5.70 3.89 15.63
C ALA A 358 -4.67 4.53 14.68
N ARG A 359 -5.11 4.91 13.48
CA ARG A 359 -4.29 5.56 12.46
C ARG A 359 -4.86 6.91 12.08
N ASP A 360 -3.96 7.84 11.70
CA ASP A 360 -4.38 9.17 11.32
C ASP A 360 -5.27 9.18 10.08
N ASP A 361 -6.24 10.09 10.09
CA ASP A 361 -7.12 10.39 8.97
C ASP A 361 -6.83 11.77 8.43
N VAL A 362 -6.96 11.92 7.13
CA VAL A 362 -6.91 13.22 6.48
C VAL A 362 -8.14 13.41 5.63
N VAL A 363 -8.89 14.45 5.90
CA VAL A 363 -10.06 14.81 5.09
C VAL A 363 -9.55 15.32 3.74
N PRO A 364 -9.93 14.68 2.62
CA PRO A 364 -9.63 15.20 1.30
C PRO A 364 -10.29 16.56 1.12
N VAL A 365 -9.60 17.50 0.47
CA VAL A 365 -10.17 18.84 0.26
C VAL A 365 -11.44 18.79 -0.59
N SER A 366 -11.59 17.78 -1.46
CA SER A 366 -12.81 17.51 -2.23
C SER A 366 -14.04 17.27 -1.35
N ASP A 367 -13.84 16.75 -0.16
CA ASP A 367 -14.91 16.34 0.76
C ASP A 367 -15.33 17.47 1.71
N LEU A 368 -14.63 18.62 1.64
CA LEU A 368 -15.01 19.79 2.41
C LEU A 368 -16.32 20.36 1.88
N PRO A 369 -17.33 20.53 2.75
CA PRO A 369 -18.60 21.11 2.34
C PRO A 369 -18.44 22.58 1.93
N SER A 370 -19.11 22.98 0.84
CA SER A 370 -19.06 24.35 0.31
C SER A 370 -19.79 25.38 1.17
N ASP A 371 -20.57 24.96 2.16
CA ASP A 371 -21.51 25.78 2.93
C ASP A 371 -21.21 25.84 4.45
N SER A 372 -19.95 25.65 4.83
CA SER A 372 -19.49 25.69 6.24
C SER A 372 -20.20 24.67 7.16
N LYS A 373 -20.80 23.63 6.61
CA LYS A 373 -21.31 22.52 7.40
C LYS A 373 -20.17 21.68 7.97
N PRO A 374 -20.43 20.94 9.07
CA PRO A 374 -19.45 19.97 9.55
C PRO A 374 -19.18 18.88 8.49
N VAL A 375 -17.92 18.46 8.38
CA VAL A 375 -17.53 17.30 7.60
C VAL A 375 -17.71 16.02 8.41
N SER A 376 -18.21 14.96 7.77
CA SER A 376 -18.35 13.63 8.41
C SER A 376 -17.19 12.75 8.01
N VAL A 377 -16.47 12.21 9.00
CA VAL A 377 -15.28 11.37 8.81
C VAL A 377 -15.51 9.99 9.41
N ALA A 378 -15.37 8.95 8.60
CA ALA A 378 -15.43 7.56 9.03
C ALA A 378 -14.03 7.12 9.49
N VAL A 379 -13.71 7.40 10.76
CA VAL A 379 -12.34 7.26 11.30
C VAL A 379 -11.88 5.82 11.50
N LEU A 380 -12.75 4.82 11.42
CA LEU A 380 -12.38 3.41 11.59
C LEU A 380 -11.98 2.69 10.29
N VAL A 381 -11.97 3.39 9.15
CA VAL A 381 -11.69 2.75 7.84
C VAL A 381 -10.27 2.21 7.76
N ASN A 382 -9.31 2.89 8.40
CA ASN A 382 -7.90 2.52 8.43
C ASN A 382 -7.45 2.00 9.81
N ASP A 383 -8.36 1.94 10.79
CA ASP A 383 -8.09 1.43 12.13
C ASP A 383 -8.21 -0.10 12.18
N GLU A 384 -7.64 -0.70 13.23
CA GLU A 384 -7.55 -2.15 13.38
C GLU A 384 -7.75 -2.55 14.86
N ASP A 385 -8.36 -3.70 15.10
CA ASP A 385 -8.41 -4.35 16.41
C ASP A 385 -7.69 -5.71 16.32
N PRO A 386 -6.47 -5.85 16.87
CA PRO A 386 -5.64 -7.04 16.66
C PRO A 386 -6.18 -8.33 17.29
N ASP A 387 -7.13 -8.24 18.22
CA ASP A 387 -7.81 -9.41 18.81
C ASP A 387 -9.33 -9.29 18.80
N GLY A 388 -9.85 -8.40 17.93
CA GLY A 388 -11.27 -8.15 17.72
C GLY A 388 -11.63 -7.72 16.29
N THR A 389 -12.66 -6.91 16.17
CA THR A 389 -13.13 -6.36 14.90
C THR A 389 -13.34 -4.85 15.00
N THR A 390 -13.06 -4.11 13.94
CA THR A 390 -13.29 -2.66 13.89
C THR A 390 -14.75 -2.27 14.11
N ALA A 391 -15.69 -3.15 13.73
CA ALA A 391 -17.12 -2.95 13.95
C ALA A 391 -17.52 -2.91 15.45
N ALA A 392 -16.70 -3.51 16.33
CA ALA A 392 -16.93 -3.52 17.77
C ALA A 392 -16.30 -2.32 18.49
N LEU A 393 -15.46 -1.52 17.82
CA LEU A 393 -14.81 -0.34 18.40
C LEU A 393 -15.80 0.80 18.64
N THR A 394 -15.56 1.54 19.70
CA THR A 394 -16.27 2.79 20.02
C THR A 394 -15.35 3.98 19.81
N VAL A 395 -15.90 5.06 19.27
CA VAL A 395 -15.16 6.30 18.96
C VAL A 395 -15.55 7.40 19.94
N SER A 396 -14.58 8.18 20.38
CA SER A 396 -14.80 9.38 21.22
C SER A 396 -13.84 10.51 20.83
N SER A 397 -14.22 11.75 21.13
CA SER A 397 -13.36 12.93 21.00
C SER A 397 -13.86 14.03 21.91
N ASP A 398 -12.96 14.67 22.65
CA ASP A 398 -13.26 15.82 23.52
C ASP A 398 -12.96 17.16 22.84
N ALA A 399 -12.59 17.15 21.55
CA ALA A 399 -12.23 18.35 20.81
C ALA A 399 -13.45 19.26 20.58
N SER A 400 -13.27 20.57 20.73
CA SER A 400 -14.34 21.54 20.52
C SER A 400 -14.86 21.53 19.06
N GLY A 401 -16.18 21.64 18.87
CA GLY A 401 -16.80 21.59 17.53
C GLY A 401 -16.76 20.23 16.86
N VAL A 402 -16.62 19.16 17.65
CA VAL A 402 -16.71 17.77 17.21
C VAL A 402 -17.89 17.10 17.89
N SER A 403 -18.59 16.27 17.16
CA SER A 403 -19.63 15.39 17.69
C SER A 403 -19.49 13.99 17.11
N VAL A 404 -19.81 12.99 17.90
CA VAL A 404 -19.76 11.58 17.51
C VAL A 404 -21.14 11.12 17.08
N SER A 405 -21.22 10.45 15.92
CA SER A 405 -22.45 9.85 15.41
C SER A 405 -22.16 8.41 14.97
N GLY A 406 -22.47 7.46 15.86
CA GLY A 406 -22.03 6.07 15.67
C GLY A 406 -20.52 5.98 15.72
N GLN A 407 -19.90 5.51 14.62
CA GLN A 407 -18.44 5.39 14.46
C GLN A 407 -17.83 6.55 13.65
N ASN A 408 -18.63 7.57 13.28
CA ASN A 408 -18.18 8.72 12.51
C ASN A 408 -18.00 9.94 13.41
N LEU A 409 -17.01 10.75 13.09
CA LEU A 409 -16.86 12.09 13.65
C LEU A 409 -17.49 13.12 12.73
N SER A 410 -18.31 14.02 13.28
CA SER A 410 -18.80 15.22 12.61
C SER A 410 -18.00 16.43 13.11
N ILE A 411 -17.16 17.00 12.25
CA ILE A 411 -16.13 18.00 12.61
C ILE A 411 -16.49 19.32 11.91
N SER A 412 -16.61 20.41 12.68
CA SER A 412 -16.78 21.75 12.10
C SER A 412 -15.52 22.18 11.35
N THR A 413 -15.68 22.76 10.15
CA THR A 413 -14.59 23.37 9.40
C THR A 413 -14.17 24.71 10.00
N ASP A 414 -12.93 25.13 9.75
CA ASP A 414 -12.34 26.40 10.20
C ASP A 414 -11.57 27.05 9.03
N ALA A 415 -11.31 28.35 9.15
CA ALA A 415 -10.43 29.09 8.24
C ALA A 415 -9.01 28.48 8.17
N ARG A 416 -8.50 27.99 9.30
CA ARG A 416 -7.20 27.31 9.40
C ARG A 416 -7.38 25.81 9.51
N ARG A 417 -6.33 25.05 9.13
CA ARG A 417 -6.26 23.60 9.32
C ARG A 417 -6.52 23.24 10.78
N ARG A 418 -7.41 22.25 10.99
CA ARG A 418 -7.72 21.70 12.29
C ARG A 418 -7.11 20.32 12.44
N LEU A 419 -6.58 20.05 13.61
CA LEU A 419 -6.13 18.74 14.04
C LEU A 419 -7.03 18.30 15.20
N VAL A 420 -7.72 17.18 15.03
CA VAL A 420 -8.71 16.67 15.97
C VAL A 420 -8.23 15.32 16.49
N VAL A 421 -7.90 15.25 17.78
CA VAL A 421 -7.59 13.98 18.42
C VAL A 421 -8.89 13.19 18.63
N TYR A 422 -8.89 11.94 18.28
CA TYR A 422 -9.94 10.99 18.61
C TYR A 422 -9.35 9.76 19.29
N THR A 423 -10.20 9.04 20.01
CA THR A 423 -9.84 7.82 20.73
C THR A 423 -10.79 6.71 20.33
N VAL A 424 -10.24 5.56 20.00
CA VAL A 424 -10.97 4.32 19.80
C VAL A 424 -10.81 3.44 21.02
N THR A 425 -11.87 2.77 21.43
CA THR A 425 -11.87 1.87 22.59
C THR A 425 -12.54 0.56 22.20
N ASP A 426 -11.88 -0.54 22.50
CA ASP A 426 -12.38 -1.89 22.27
C ASP A 426 -13.40 -2.34 23.35
N PRO A 427 -14.05 -3.48 23.18
CA PRO A 427 -14.97 -4.04 24.19
C PRO A 427 -14.31 -4.42 25.52
N ASP A 428 -13.00 -4.58 25.55
CA ASP A 428 -12.23 -4.91 26.78
C ASP A 428 -11.82 -3.67 27.55
N GLY A 429 -12.02 -2.47 26.98
CA GLY A 429 -11.73 -1.18 27.59
C GLY A 429 -10.31 -0.68 27.31
N LEU A 430 -9.57 -1.33 26.40
CA LEU A 430 -8.28 -0.82 25.93
C LEU A 430 -8.50 0.24 24.85
N SER A 431 -7.62 1.23 24.79
CA SER A 431 -7.81 2.39 23.92
C SER A 431 -6.55 2.77 23.17
N ALA A 432 -6.74 3.35 21.98
CA ALA A 432 -5.70 4.02 21.20
C ALA A 432 -6.23 5.36 20.69
N SER A 433 -5.32 6.29 20.38
CA SER A 433 -5.69 7.61 19.85
C SER A 433 -4.94 7.94 18.58
N ALA A 434 -5.61 8.66 17.69
CA ALA A 434 -5.03 9.19 16.46
C ALA A 434 -5.61 10.57 16.13
N VAL A 435 -5.25 11.12 15.00
CA VAL A 435 -5.57 12.52 14.63
C VAL A 435 -6.32 12.55 13.29
N VAL A 436 -7.44 13.29 13.28
CA VAL A 436 -8.07 13.70 12.02
C VAL A 436 -7.55 15.07 11.62
N THR A 437 -6.94 15.16 10.45
CA THR A 437 -6.55 16.44 9.84
C THR A 437 -7.66 16.96 8.93
N VAL A 438 -8.21 18.11 9.27
CA VAL A 438 -9.23 18.81 8.44
C VAL A 438 -8.56 20.04 7.82
N PRO A 439 -8.47 20.15 6.48
CA PRO A 439 -7.90 21.32 5.81
C PRO A 439 -8.63 22.61 6.16
N GLY A 440 -7.88 23.72 6.22
CA GLY A 440 -8.45 25.06 6.41
C GLY A 440 -9.10 25.59 5.13
N THR A 441 -10.13 26.39 5.28
CA THR A 441 -10.89 26.92 4.12
C THR A 441 -10.23 28.17 3.49
N ASP A 442 -9.44 28.94 4.24
CA ASP A 442 -8.87 30.22 3.76
C ASP A 442 -7.61 30.05 2.89
N LEU A 443 -6.89 28.95 3.02
CA LEU A 443 -5.62 28.70 2.34
C LEU A 443 -5.73 27.66 1.22
N LEU A 444 -6.93 27.36 0.76
CA LEU A 444 -7.15 26.39 -0.31
C LEU A 444 -6.73 26.95 -1.67
N ALA A 445 -5.50 26.66 -2.07
CA ALA A 445 -5.04 26.92 -3.44
C ALA A 445 -5.87 26.11 -4.45
N PRO A 446 -5.94 26.53 -5.73
CA PRO A 446 -6.59 25.75 -6.79
C PRO A 446 -6.09 24.30 -6.80
N ARG A 447 -6.98 23.35 -7.00
CA ARG A 447 -6.69 21.91 -6.98
C ARG A 447 -7.42 21.17 -8.09
N LEU A 448 -6.92 20.02 -8.47
CA LEU A 448 -7.55 19.18 -9.48
C LEU A 448 -8.81 18.53 -8.93
N ASP A 449 -9.89 18.50 -9.74
CA ASP A 449 -11.04 17.64 -9.50
C ASP A 449 -10.69 16.22 -9.93
N THR A 450 -10.35 15.38 -8.97
CA THR A 450 -9.93 13.99 -9.23
C THR A 450 -11.05 13.10 -9.79
N THR A 451 -12.32 13.53 -9.66
CA THR A 451 -13.47 12.80 -10.25
C THR A 451 -13.59 12.99 -11.76
N ARG A 452 -12.89 13.99 -12.33
CA ARG A 452 -12.92 14.36 -13.75
C ARG A 452 -11.72 13.84 -14.55
N VAL A 453 -10.79 13.17 -13.91
CA VAL A 453 -9.56 12.67 -14.54
C VAL A 453 -9.43 11.15 -14.35
N PRO A 454 -8.71 10.44 -15.23
CA PRO A 454 -8.01 10.94 -16.44
C PRO A 454 -8.97 11.39 -17.55
N VAL A 455 -8.51 12.33 -18.38
CA VAL A 455 -9.27 12.81 -19.54
C VAL A 455 -8.93 11.95 -20.76
N ALA A 456 -9.94 11.46 -21.46
CA ALA A 456 -9.77 10.69 -22.68
C ALA A 456 -9.78 11.59 -23.93
N MET A 457 -8.85 11.36 -24.86
CA MET A 457 -8.88 11.94 -26.21
C MET A 457 -8.51 10.91 -27.27
N ARG A 458 -8.88 11.14 -28.51
CA ARG A 458 -8.50 10.26 -29.63
C ARG A 458 -7.22 10.76 -30.31
N ALA A 459 -6.40 9.85 -30.78
CA ALA A 459 -5.29 10.16 -31.68
C ALA A 459 -5.79 10.86 -32.96
N GLY A 460 -4.98 11.75 -33.48
CA GLY A 460 -5.35 12.57 -34.63
C GLY A 460 -6.39 13.65 -34.36
N SER A 461 -6.77 13.88 -33.09
CA SER A 461 -7.77 14.87 -32.71
C SER A 461 -7.17 16.03 -31.93
N THR A 462 -7.96 17.10 -31.84
CA THR A 462 -7.71 18.25 -30.98
C THR A 462 -8.77 18.27 -29.87
N LEU A 463 -8.35 18.51 -28.63
CA LEU A 463 -9.20 18.61 -27.46
C LEU A 463 -8.98 19.95 -26.76
N THR A 464 -10.06 20.65 -26.44
CA THR A 464 -10.00 21.86 -25.63
C THR A 464 -10.54 21.59 -24.23
N LEU A 465 -9.73 21.84 -23.22
CA LEU A 465 -10.07 21.70 -21.81
C LEU A 465 -10.46 23.08 -21.24
N ASP A 466 -11.64 23.17 -20.66
CA ASP A 466 -12.04 24.33 -19.85
C ASP A 466 -11.60 24.09 -18.40
N MET A 467 -10.72 24.89 -17.88
CA MET A 467 -10.19 24.71 -16.52
C MET A 467 -11.27 24.78 -15.44
N ARG A 468 -12.40 25.40 -15.71
CA ARG A 468 -13.54 25.46 -14.78
C ARG A 468 -14.19 24.09 -14.53
N ASP A 469 -13.99 23.14 -15.45
CA ASP A 469 -14.50 21.77 -15.32
C ASP A 469 -13.55 20.86 -14.53
N TYR A 470 -12.26 21.22 -14.45
CA TYR A 470 -11.21 20.33 -13.91
C TYR A 470 -10.52 20.90 -12.67
N VAL A 471 -10.70 22.18 -12.39
CA VAL A 471 -10.00 22.86 -11.29
C VAL A 471 -11.00 23.40 -10.29
N LEU A 472 -10.92 22.92 -9.07
CA LEU A 472 -11.66 23.40 -7.93
C LEU A 472 -10.95 24.62 -7.32
N VAL A 473 -11.70 25.66 -7.01
CA VAL A 473 -11.25 26.87 -6.34
C VAL A 473 -11.93 27.00 -4.97
N ARG A 474 -11.39 27.82 -4.08
CA ARG A 474 -11.85 27.93 -2.68
C ARG A 474 -13.30 28.39 -2.49
N ASP A 475 -13.85 29.14 -3.44
CA ASP A 475 -15.24 29.56 -3.42
C ASP A 475 -15.79 29.81 -4.84
N ASN A 476 -17.12 29.77 -4.98
CA ASN A 476 -17.79 29.90 -6.27
C ASN A 476 -17.75 31.32 -6.89
N SER A 477 -17.25 32.34 -6.17
CA SER A 477 -17.04 33.68 -6.70
C SER A 477 -15.72 33.83 -7.47
N ARG A 478 -14.85 32.84 -7.36
CA ARG A 478 -13.54 32.78 -7.99
C ARG A 478 -13.56 31.88 -9.22
N SER A 479 -12.62 32.10 -10.11
CA SER A 479 -12.44 31.29 -11.32
C SER A 479 -10.97 30.89 -11.48
N PRO A 480 -10.70 29.66 -11.94
CA PRO A 480 -9.35 29.25 -12.26
C PRO A 480 -8.84 30.02 -13.48
N ILE A 481 -7.69 30.70 -13.36
CA ILE A 481 -7.09 31.53 -14.41
C ILE A 481 -5.63 31.15 -14.58
N ILE A 482 -5.24 30.85 -15.80
CA ILE A 482 -3.83 30.68 -16.20
C ILE A 482 -3.32 32.02 -16.71
N THR A 483 -2.36 32.61 -16.00
CA THR A 483 -1.81 33.95 -16.33
C THR A 483 -0.51 33.85 -17.11
N ASP A 484 0.18 32.72 -17.09
CA ASP A 484 1.44 32.47 -17.80
C ASP A 484 1.33 31.29 -18.76
N ALA A 485 1.24 31.57 -20.05
CA ALA A 485 1.21 30.55 -21.09
C ALA A 485 2.46 29.66 -21.10
N SER A 486 3.61 30.16 -20.61
CA SER A 486 4.84 29.37 -20.55
C SER A 486 4.81 28.29 -19.48
N SER A 487 3.86 28.37 -18.55
CA SER A 487 3.64 27.32 -17.53
C SER A 487 2.98 26.07 -18.09
N VAL A 488 2.33 26.15 -19.27
CA VAL A 488 1.71 25.00 -19.92
C VAL A 488 2.79 24.08 -20.49
N LYS A 489 2.88 22.86 -19.96
CA LYS A 489 3.82 21.81 -20.37
C LYS A 489 3.04 20.55 -20.64
N PHE A 490 3.58 19.64 -21.42
CA PHE A 490 2.99 18.33 -21.66
C PHE A 490 4.04 17.23 -21.66
N SER A 491 3.59 16.01 -21.46
CA SER A 491 4.39 14.78 -21.57
C SER A 491 3.62 13.70 -22.30
N GLY A 492 4.33 12.64 -22.72
CA GLY A 492 3.76 11.53 -23.50
C GLY A 492 3.50 11.89 -24.95
N ALA A 493 2.64 11.12 -25.62
CA ALA A 493 2.45 11.17 -27.08
C ALA A 493 1.54 12.32 -27.58
N LEU A 494 1.65 13.52 -26.98
CA LEU A 494 0.99 14.74 -27.48
C LEU A 494 1.92 15.48 -28.45
N ASP A 495 1.34 16.10 -29.50
CA ASP A 495 2.03 16.99 -30.41
C ASP A 495 2.20 18.38 -29.82
N SER A 496 1.16 18.88 -29.17
CA SER A 496 1.15 20.21 -28.60
C SER A 496 0.16 20.37 -27.45
N ALA A 497 0.50 21.28 -26.56
CA ALA A 497 -0.40 21.87 -25.58
C ALA A 497 -0.20 23.38 -25.56
N SER A 498 -1.27 24.15 -25.70
CA SER A 498 -1.20 25.59 -25.75
C SER A 498 -2.37 26.25 -25.05
N LEU A 499 -2.11 27.39 -24.42
CA LEU A 499 -3.14 28.22 -23.82
C LEU A 499 -3.90 28.96 -24.94
N GLN A 500 -5.20 28.70 -25.08
CA GLN A 500 -6.07 29.37 -26.02
C GLN A 500 -6.52 30.74 -25.47
N ASP A 501 -6.92 30.75 -24.20
CA ASP A 501 -7.23 31.94 -23.40
C ASP A 501 -6.94 31.64 -21.93
N SER A 502 -7.23 32.55 -21.02
CA SER A 502 -6.88 32.38 -19.59
C SER A 502 -7.54 31.19 -18.89
N THR A 503 -8.50 30.52 -19.50
CA THR A 503 -9.26 29.41 -18.93
C THR A 503 -9.28 28.17 -19.79
N HIS A 504 -8.79 28.21 -21.03
CA HIS A 504 -8.83 27.08 -21.95
C HIS A 504 -7.45 26.68 -22.42
N ILE A 505 -7.15 25.35 -22.30
CA ILE A 505 -5.98 24.73 -22.89
C ILE A 505 -6.40 23.86 -24.05
N THR A 506 -5.73 24.03 -25.20
CA THR A 506 -5.94 23.18 -26.38
C THR A 506 -4.79 22.21 -26.50
N LEU A 507 -5.12 20.92 -26.65
CA LEU A 507 -4.22 19.78 -26.85
C LEU A 507 -4.38 19.22 -28.24
N SER A 508 -3.30 18.71 -28.85
CA SER A 508 -3.36 17.89 -30.05
C SER A 508 -2.51 16.63 -29.90
N ALA A 509 -2.95 15.55 -30.52
CA ALA A 509 -2.25 14.28 -30.58
C ALA A 509 -2.10 13.80 -32.02
N PRO A 510 -0.95 13.23 -32.43
CA PRO A 510 -0.79 12.67 -33.76
C PRO A 510 -1.66 11.43 -33.99
N ASP A 511 -1.94 11.08 -35.25
CA ASP A 511 -2.72 9.89 -35.63
C ASP A 511 -2.12 8.57 -35.10
N THR A 512 -0.83 8.56 -34.79
CA THR A 512 -0.08 7.40 -34.29
C THR A 512 0.02 7.34 -32.76
N ALA A 513 -0.54 8.33 -32.07
CA ALA A 513 -0.47 8.39 -30.61
C ALA A 513 -1.33 7.33 -29.94
N SER A 514 -0.88 6.86 -28.81
CA SER A 514 -1.66 6.03 -27.87
C SER A 514 -1.04 6.08 -26.49
N GLY A 515 -1.83 5.71 -25.48
CA GLY A 515 -1.34 5.51 -24.10
C GLY A 515 -1.42 6.74 -23.21
N LYS A 516 -0.60 6.78 -22.18
CA LYS A 516 -0.65 7.81 -21.12
C LYS A 516 0.12 9.07 -21.53
N ALA A 517 -0.51 10.21 -21.34
CA ALA A 517 0.08 11.52 -21.53
C ALA A 517 -0.38 12.45 -20.38
N SER A 518 0.12 13.67 -20.35
CA SER A 518 -0.34 14.67 -19.37
C SER A 518 -0.15 16.11 -19.86
N VAL A 519 -0.92 17.02 -19.30
CA VAL A 519 -0.68 18.47 -19.40
C VAL A 519 -0.56 19.06 -18.01
N SER A 520 0.49 19.86 -17.79
CA SER A 520 0.75 20.56 -16.54
C SER A 520 0.68 22.07 -16.78
N PHE A 521 0.18 22.82 -15.80
CA PHE A 521 0.04 24.27 -15.88
C PHE A 521 -0.02 24.88 -14.49
N THR A 522 0.34 26.17 -14.39
CA THR A 522 0.15 26.94 -13.16
C THR A 522 -1.13 27.76 -13.26
N VAL A 523 -2.04 27.55 -12.32
CA VAL A 523 -3.37 28.17 -12.25
C VAL A 523 -3.51 29.00 -10.98
N ARG A 524 -4.24 30.11 -11.05
CA ARG A 524 -4.62 30.98 -9.93
C ARG A 524 -6.14 31.00 -9.78
N ASP A 525 -6.60 31.24 -8.56
CA ASP A 525 -8.04 31.43 -8.25
C ASP A 525 -8.51 32.88 -8.37
N GLY A 526 -7.84 33.68 -9.21
CA GLY A 526 -8.15 35.08 -9.44
C GLY A 526 -7.18 35.76 -10.41
N ALA A 527 -7.48 36.97 -10.80
CA ALA A 527 -6.67 37.78 -11.74
C ALA A 527 -5.25 38.02 -11.22
N SER A 528 -4.34 38.40 -12.12
CA SER A 528 -2.92 38.64 -11.79
C SER A 528 -2.71 39.77 -10.81
N ASP A 529 -3.63 40.75 -10.75
CA ASP A 529 -3.61 41.92 -9.86
C ASP A 529 -4.32 41.66 -8.51
N ASP A 530 -4.98 40.50 -8.36
CA ASP A 530 -5.57 40.11 -7.07
C ASP A 530 -4.49 39.58 -6.13
N ALA A 531 -4.09 40.40 -5.16
CA ALA A 531 -3.11 40.00 -4.14
C ALA A 531 -3.56 38.85 -3.23
N SER A 532 -4.86 38.60 -3.16
CA SER A 532 -5.42 37.49 -2.37
C SER A 532 -5.52 36.16 -3.16
N ALA A 533 -5.25 36.17 -4.46
CA ALA A 533 -5.33 35.01 -5.30
C ALA A 533 -4.19 34.02 -4.99
N LEU A 534 -4.58 32.79 -4.72
CA LEU A 534 -3.67 31.68 -4.50
C LEU A 534 -3.36 30.98 -5.84
N SER A 535 -2.21 30.33 -5.92
CA SER A 535 -1.78 29.62 -7.13
C SER A 535 -1.27 28.23 -6.80
N SER A 536 -1.46 27.32 -7.75
CA SER A 536 -0.86 25.97 -7.69
C SER A 536 -0.46 25.51 -9.09
N THR A 537 0.47 24.55 -9.14
CA THR A 537 0.81 23.82 -10.36
C THR A 537 0.09 22.50 -10.36
N LEU A 538 -0.75 22.28 -11.37
CA LEU A 538 -1.59 21.12 -11.52
C LEU A 538 -1.19 20.30 -12.74
N THR A 539 -1.49 19.02 -12.72
CA THR A 539 -1.27 18.10 -13.85
C THR A 539 -2.56 17.32 -14.12
N ILE A 540 -3.10 17.44 -15.33
CA ILE A 540 -4.24 16.63 -15.81
C ILE A 540 -3.68 15.42 -16.54
N PRO A 541 -3.92 14.20 -16.04
CA PRO A 541 -3.61 12.96 -16.76
C PRO A 541 -4.51 12.83 -17.99
N ILE A 542 -3.92 12.43 -19.10
CA ILE A 542 -4.61 12.22 -20.40
C ILE A 542 -4.44 10.77 -20.80
N THR A 543 -5.51 10.14 -21.28
CA THR A 543 -5.45 8.83 -21.95
C THR A 543 -5.74 9.03 -23.43
N ILE A 544 -4.76 8.73 -24.28
CA ILE A 544 -4.91 8.84 -25.73
C ILE A 544 -5.36 7.48 -26.28
N GLN A 545 -6.58 7.44 -26.81
CA GLN A 545 -7.11 6.28 -27.51
C GLN A 545 -6.58 6.28 -28.94
N PRO A 546 -6.02 5.17 -29.44
CA PRO A 546 -5.47 5.12 -30.79
C PRO A 546 -6.56 5.36 -31.85
N ALA A 547 -6.16 5.89 -33.01
CA ALA A 547 -7.06 6.14 -34.14
C ALA A 547 -7.49 4.86 -34.87
N ARG A 548 -6.74 3.78 -34.66
CA ARG A 548 -6.97 2.46 -35.27
C ARG A 548 -6.89 1.41 -34.17
N ASN A 549 -7.59 0.30 -34.37
CA ASN A 549 -7.40 -0.86 -33.53
C ASN A 549 -5.95 -1.35 -33.60
N LEU A 550 -5.27 -1.41 -32.44
CA LEU A 550 -3.90 -1.89 -32.28
C LEU A 550 -3.93 -3.28 -31.64
N PRO A 551 -2.99 -4.17 -32.01
CA PRO A 551 -2.99 -5.50 -31.43
C PRO A 551 -2.79 -5.47 -29.90
N PRO A 552 -3.46 -6.39 -29.17
CA PRO A 552 -3.32 -6.51 -27.74
C PRO A 552 -1.89 -6.91 -27.37
N ARG A 553 -1.47 -6.60 -26.13
CA ARG A 553 -0.21 -7.05 -25.56
C ARG A 553 -0.50 -8.15 -24.55
N LEU A 554 0.27 -9.24 -24.62
CA LEU A 554 0.18 -10.33 -23.66
C LEU A 554 1.38 -10.31 -22.73
N THR A 555 1.10 -10.36 -21.43
CA THR A 555 2.11 -10.55 -20.37
C THR A 555 1.83 -11.88 -19.70
N PRO A 556 2.46 -12.99 -20.14
CA PRO A 556 2.14 -14.32 -19.65
C PRO A 556 2.58 -14.50 -18.21
N THR A 557 1.69 -15.06 -17.38
CA THR A 557 1.96 -15.49 -16.01
C THR A 557 2.21 -16.99 -15.96
N PRO A 558 3.28 -17.48 -15.31
CA PRO A 558 3.55 -18.91 -15.20
C PRO A 558 2.43 -19.65 -14.46
N ILE A 559 2.00 -20.79 -15.01
CA ILE A 559 0.98 -21.65 -14.42
C ILE A 559 1.65 -22.75 -13.58
N ILE A 560 1.24 -22.86 -12.32
CA ILE A 560 1.64 -23.92 -11.40
C ILE A 560 0.44 -24.83 -11.18
N VAL A 561 0.59 -26.12 -11.46
CA VAL A 561 -0.49 -27.13 -11.30
C VAL A 561 -0.01 -28.35 -10.55
N GLY A 562 -0.82 -28.85 -9.62
CA GLY A 562 -0.54 -30.09 -8.89
C GLY A 562 -0.67 -31.34 -9.76
N GLN A 563 0.11 -32.40 -9.45
CA GLN A 563 -0.06 -33.71 -10.08
C GLN A 563 -1.49 -34.23 -9.89
N GLY A 564 -2.21 -34.48 -11.00
CA GLY A 564 -3.62 -34.93 -10.97
C GLY A 564 -4.64 -33.89 -10.57
N GLU A 565 -4.25 -32.62 -10.52
CA GLU A 565 -5.11 -31.46 -10.24
C GLU A 565 -5.32 -30.62 -11.51
N SER A 566 -6.28 -29.73 -11.44
CA SER A 566 -6.58 -28.77 -12.51
C SER A 566 -6.63 -27.36 -11.96
N VAL A 567 -6.15 -26.42 -12.73
CA VAL A 567 -6.24 -24.98 -12.47
C VAL A 567 -6.88 -24.32 -13.67
N THR A 568 -7.78 -23.37 -13.42
CA THR A 568 -8.39 -22.53 -14.48
C THR A 568 -7.86 -21.13 -14.32
N VAL A 569 -7.40 -20.56 -15.43
CA VAL A 569 -6.80 -19.21 -15.49
C VAL A 569 -7.63 -18.38 -16.46
N ASP A 570 -7.95 -17.17 -16.07
CA ASP A 570 -8.59 -16.16 -16.91
C ASP A 570 -7.54 -15.44 -17.76
N LEU A 571 -7.52 -15.70 -19.05
CA LEU A 571 -6.55 -15.10 -19.98
C LEU A 571 -6.74 -13.58 -20.13
N THR A 572 -7.91 -13.02 -19.80
CA THR A 572 -8.14 -11.57 -19.89
C THR A 572 -7.25 -10.79 -18.94
N GLN A 573 -6.84 -11.39 -17.84
CA GLN A 573 -5.93 -10.79 -16.86
C GLN A 573 -4.49 -10.63 -17.39
N MET A 574 -4.10 -11.46 -18.35
CA MET A 574 -2.77 -11.43 -18.99
C MET A 574 -2.71 -10.53 -20.23
N VAL A 575 -3.81 -9.85 -20.55
CA VAL A 575 -3.95 -9.04 -21.77
C VAL A 575 -4.08 -7.57 -21.41
N ASP A 576 -3.26 -6.73 -22.03
CA ASP A 576 -3.42 -5.28 -22.07
C ASP A 576 -3.79 -4.86 -23.50
N ASP A 577 -4.86 -4.08 -23.63
CA ASP A 577 -5.32 -3.56 -24.91
C ASP A 577 -5.08 -2.05 -24.99
N PRO A 578 -4.30 -1.56 -25.97
CA PRO A 578 -4.04 -0.13 -26.15
C PRO A 578 -5.28 0.70 -26.48
N ASP A 579 -6.34 0.05 -26.97
CA ASP A 579 -7.60 0.67 -27.39
C ASP A 579 -8.66 0.64 -26.29
N ASP A 580 -8.36 0.02 -25.15
CA ASP A 580 -9.24 -0.18 -24.02
C ASP A 580 -10.55 -0.92 -24.39
N GLN A 581 -10.44 -1.86 -25.33
CA GLN A 581 -11.56 -2.72 -25.70
C GLN A 581 -11.87 -3.75 -24.61
N ALA A 582 -13.11 -4.20 -24.58
CA ALA A 582 -13.54 -5.22 -23.63
C ALA A 582 -12.86 -6.57 -23.91
N LYS A 583 -11.86 -6.93 -23.13
CA LYS A 583 -10.98 -8.09 -23.29
C LYS A 583 -11.75 -9.43 -23.38
N ASN A 584 -12.93 -9.52 -22.77
CA ASN A 584 -13.82 -10.68 -22.85
C ASN A 584 -14.47 -10.89 -24.22
N SER A 585 -14.40 -9.89 -25.12
CA SER A 585 -14.88 -9.97 -26.50
C SER A 585 -13.84 -10.47 -27.50
N PHE A 586 -12.58 -10.64 -27.06
CA PHE A 586 -11.49 -11.08 -27.92
C PHE A 586 -11.60 -12.59 -28.26
N SER A 587 -10.94 -12.97 -29.33
CA SER A 587 -10.79 -14.38 -29.69
C SER A 587 -9.55 -14.97 -29.04
N TYR A 588 -9.75 -16.01 -28.24
CA TYR A 588 -8.66 -16.74 -27.58
C TYR A 588 -8.52 -18.13 -28.20
N ALA A 589 -7.28 -18.61 -28.37
CA ALA A 589 -7.01 -19.95 -28.87
C ALA A 589 -5.74 -20.54 -28.25
N VAL A 590 -5.74 -21.87 -28.06
CA VAL A 590 -4.52 -22.62 -27.72
C VAL A 590 -3.87 -23.07 -29.01
N VAL A 591 -2.69 -22.54 -29.31
CA VAL A 591 -1.90 -22.87 -30.51
C VAL A 591 -1.08 -24.13 -30.30
N LYS A 592 -0.51 -24.29 -29.06
CA LYS A 592 0.34 -25.41 -28.71
C LYS A 592 0.25 -25.68 -27.21
N ALA A 593 0.29 -26.96 -26.83
CA ALA A 593 0.37 -27.40 -25.45
C ALA A 593 1.52 -28.39 -25.24
N PRO A 594 2.20 -28.37 -24.07
CA PRO A 594 3.24 -29.35 -23.74
C PRO A 594 2.64 -30.72 -23.39
N GLY A 595 3.41 -31.78 -23.57
CA GLY A 595 2.92 -33.17 -23.38
C GLY A 595 2.62 -33.60 -21.94
N GLY A 596 3.05 -32.82 -20.93
CA GLY A 596 2.90 -33.14 -19.50
C GLY A 596 1.57 -32.73 -18.89
N VAL A 597 0.73 -32.00 -19.59
CA VAL A 597 -0.57 -31.49 -19.15
C VAL A 597 -1.64 -31.72 -20.19
N ASP A 598 -2.89 -31.74 -19.76
CA ASP A 598 -4.06 -31.66 -20.63
C ASP A 598 -4.61 -30.24 -20.53
N VAL A 599 -4.93 -29.64 -21.68
CA VAL A 599 -5.33 -28.24 -21.80
C VAL A 599 -6.66 -28.13 -22.50
N SER A 600 -7.58 -27.35 -21.92
CA SER A 600 -8.85 -26.99 -22.55
C SER A 600 -9.11 -25.50 -22.41
N LEU A 601 -9.76 -24.90 -23.38
CA LEU A 601 -10.11 -23.48 -23.39
C LEU A 601 -11.63 -23.37 -23.61
N ASP A 602 -12.27 -22.59 -22.72
CA ASP A 602 -13.67 -22.21 -22.83
C ASP A 602 -13.78 -20.68 -22.77
N GLY A 603 -14.05 -20.07 -23.92
CA GLY A 603 -13.95 -18.63 -24.10
C GLY A 603 -12.54 -18.12 -23.81
N TYR A 604 -12.36 -17.39 -22.76
CA TYR A 604 -11.07 -16.90 -22.25
C TYR A 604 -10.54 -17.69 -21.03
N ASN A 605 -11.29 -18.68 -20.55
CA ASN A 605 -10.92 -19.51 -19.40
C ASN A 605 -10.07 -20.70 -19.85
N LEU A 606 -8.78 -20.67 -19.54
CA LEU A 606 -7.82 -21.73 -19.83
C LEU A 606 -7.72 -22.68 -18.66
N THR A 607 -8.20 -23.93 -18.83
CA THR A 607 -8.03 -24.98 -17.83
C THR A 607 -6.85 -25.86 -18.15
N VAL A 608 -5.93 -25.98 -17.20
CA VAL A 608 -4.72 -26.80 -17.30
C VAL A 608 -4.78 -27.91 -16.25
N SER A 609 -4.65 -29.16 -16.67
CA SER A 609 -4.71 -30.34 -15.80
C SER A 609 -3.36 -31.07 -15.82
N GLY A 610 -2.72 -31.14 -14.64
CA GLY A 610 -1.48 -31.89 -14.47
C GLY A 610 -1.72 -33.39 -14.48
N LYS A 611 -0.96 -34.16 -15.29
CA LYS A 611 -1.05 -35.62 -15.30
C LYS A 611 -0.51 -36.21 -13.98
N LYS A 612 -1.18 -37.24 -13.44
CA LYS A 612 -0.83 -37.84 -12.14
C LYS A 612 0.59 -38.39 -12.11
N ASP A 613 1.06 -38.99 -13.23
CA ASP A 613 2.35 -39.65 -13.31
C ASP A 613 3.45 -38.76 -13.91
N GLN A 614 3.16 -37.49 -14.15
CA GLN A 614 4.15 -36.56 -14.71
C GLN A 614 5.17 -36.18 -13.60
N PRO A 615 6.50 -36.24 -13.88
CA PRO A 615 7.52 -35.75 -12.98
C PRO A 615 7.31 -34.27 -12.61
N LYS A 616 7.64 -33.91 -11.36
CA LYS A 616 7.62 -32.53 -10.90
C LYS A 616 8.66 -31.69 -11.63
N GLY A 617 8.38 -30.44 -11.85
CA GLY A 617 9.24 -29.47 -12.52
C GLY A 617 8.59 -28.85 -13.74
N PRO A 618 9.32 -27.99 -14.45
CA PRO A 618 8.81 -27.34 -15.65
C PRO A 618 8.58 -28.40 -16.78
N VAL A 619 7.40 -28.30 -17.44
CA VAL A 619 7.01 -29.23 -18.50
C VAL A 619 7.01 -28.57 -19.89
N GLY A 620 7.30 -27.27 -19.94
CA GLY A 620 7.30 -26.46 -21.18
C GLY A 620 6.30 -25.32 -21.07
N ALA A 621 5.87 -24.80 -22.20
CA ALA A 621 4.93 -23.69 -22.25
C ALA A 621 3.69 -24.03 -23.09
N ILE A 622 2.56 -23.43 -22.74
CA ILE A 622 1.34 -23.39 -23.55
C ILE A 622 1.43 -22.11 -24.39
N THR A 623 1.42 -22.26 -25.72
CA THR A 623 1.32 -21.09 -26.62
C THR A 623 -0.15 -20.75 -26.80
N VAL A 624 -0.54 -19.56 -26.35
CA VAL A 624 -1.88 -19.00 -26.55
C VAL A 624 -1.84 -17.91 -27.62
N SER A 625 -2.95 -17.74 -28.33
CA SER A 625 -3.18 -16.67 -29.28
C SER A 625 -4.35 -15.83 -28.86
N VAL A 626 -4.23 -14.51 -28.94
CA VAL A 626 -5.29 -13.54 -28.65
C VAL A 626 -5.43 -12.61 -29.84
N ASP A 627 -6.66 -12.35 -30.27
CA ASP A 627 -6.99 -11.49 -31.42
C ASP A 627 -8.22 -10.63 -31.08
N ASP A 628 -8.07 -9.32 -31.12
CA ASP A 628 -9.09 -8.31 -30.92
C ASP A 628 -9.73 -7.82 -32.25
N GLY A 629 -9.35 -8.44 -33.36
CA GLY A 629 -9.72 -8.07 -34.72
C GLY A 629 -8.69 -7.20 -35.47
N SER A 630 -7.61 -6.78 -34.81
CA SER A 630 -6.48 -6.07 -35.43
C SER A 630 -5.39 -7.02 -35.92
N GLY A 631 -5.33 -8.23 -35.38
CA GLY A 631 -4.37 -9.28 -35.69
C GLY A 631 -3.97 -10.10 -34.46
N ALA A 632 -3.81 -11.40 -34.67
CA ALA A 632 -3.50 -12.33 -33.60
C ALA A 632 -2.08 -12.14 -33.03
N VAL A 633 -1.96 -12.08 -31.71
CA VAL A 633 -0.68 -12.05 -30.97
C VAL A 633 -0.53 -13.34 -30.17
N ASN A 634 0.65 -13.92 -30.19
CA ASN A 634 0.95 -15.16 -29.47
C ASN A 634 1.87 -14.90 -28.29
N ALA A 635 1.63 -15.63 -27.20
CA ALA A 635 2.55 -15.67 -26.05
C ALA A 635 2.68 -17.10 -25.50
N ASP A 636 3.82 -17.36 -24.88
CA ASP A 636 4.15 -18.64 -24.27
C ASP A 636 3.98 -18.55 -22.76
N ILE A 637 3.02 -19.30 -22.21
CA ILE A 637 2.73 -19.40 -20.77
C ILE A 637 3.53 -20.59 -20.21
N PRO A 638 4.56 -20.38 -19.38
CA PRO A 638 5.32 -21.46 -18.74
C PRO A 638 4.44 -22.30 -17.83
N VAL A 639 4.62 -23.63 -17.83
CA VAL A 639 3.87 -24.54 -16.96
C VAL A 639 4.83 -25.38 -16.10
N THR A 640 4.55 -25.39 -14.80
CA THR A 640 5.31 -26.18 -13.83
C THR A 640 4.37 -27.12 -13.06
N ILE A 641 4.76 -28.39 -13.00
CA ILE A 641 4.04 -29.38 -12.19
C ILE A 641 4.68 -29.47 -10.81
N VAL A 642 3.84 -29.35 -9.78
CA VAL A 642 4.22 -29.49 -8.37
C VAL A 642 3.60 -30.73 -7.72
N LYS A 643 3.94 -31.02 -6.48
CA LYS A 643 3.24 -32.03 -5.69
C LYS A 643 1.77 -31.64 -5.55
N SER A 644 0.87 -32.64 -5.59
CA SER A 644 -0.54 -32.38 -5.33
C SER A 644 -0.74 -31.73 -3.94
N SER A 645 -1.59 -30.72 -3.90
CA SER A 645 -2.00 -30.05 -2.66
C SER A 645 -3.04 -30.88 -1.87
N LYS A 646 -3.68 -31.84 -2.55
CA LYS A 646 -4.66 -32.71 -1.90
C LYS A 646 -3.98 -33.56 -0.84
N PRO A 647 -4.53 -33.60 0.39
CA PRO A 647 -3.96 -34.42 1.45
C PRO A 647 -3.89 -35.88 1.00
N LEU A 648 -2.72 -36.51 1.16
CA LEU A 648 -2.59 -37.94 0.95
C LEU A 648 -3.44 -38.64 2.04
N VAL A 649 -4.43 -39.37 1.62
CA VAL A 649 -5.13 -40.28 2.54
C VAL A 649 -4.11 -41.30 3.02
N THR A 650 -3.73 -41.20 4.29
CA THR A 650 -2.87 -42.17 4.94
C THR A 650 -3.73 -43.10 5.78
N THR A 651 -3.41 -44.37 5.78
CA THR A 651 -4.08 -45.38 6.62
C THR A 651 -3.10 -45.88 7.64
N THR A 652 -3.54 -46.00 8.90
CA THR A 652 -2.78 -46.67 9.97
C THR A 652 -3.29 -48.07 10.17
N GLU A 653 -2.42 -48.99 10.63
CA GLU A 653 -2.79 -50.38 10.89
C GLU A 653 -3.83 -50.44 12.02
N ALA A 654 -5.02 -50.97 11.72
CA ALA A 654 -6.06 -51.24 12.72
C ALA A 654 -5.79 -52.58 13.43
N ARG A 655 -5.52 -52.56 14.73
CA ARG A 655 -5.37 -53.75 15.54
C ARG A 655 -6.57 -53.96 16.42
N ILE A 656 -7.42 -54.89 16.03
CA ILE A 656 -8.70 -55.18 16.68
C ILE A 656 -8.62 -56.48 17.46
N LYS A 657 -9.06 -56.46 18.70
CA LYS A 657 -9.22 -57.68 19.53
C LYS A 657 -10.69 -58.07 19.54
N ALA A 658 -10.98 -59.24 19.02
CA ALA A 658 -12.32 -59.83 19.06
C ALA A 658 -12.27 -61.23 19.70
N LYS A 659 -13.32 -61.61 20.40
CA LYS A 659 -13.48 -62.97 20.87
C LYS A 659 -14.07 -63.83 19.73
N ALA A 660 -13.69 -65.11 19.67
CA ALA A 660 -14.19 -65.99 18.66
C ALA A 660 -15.74 -66.05 18.70
N GLY A 661 -16.36 -65.84 17.53
CA GLY A 661 -17.82 -65.85 17.37
C GLY A 661 -18.52 -64.52 17.63
N GLN A 662 -17.77 -63.42 17.89
CA GLN A 662 -18.32 -62.05 17.99
C GLN A 662 -18.12 -61.28 16.70
N THR A 663 -19.11 -60.46 16.35
CA THR A 663 -19.02 -59.47 15.30
C THR A 663 -18.49 -58.15 15.91
N VAL A 664 -17.54 -57.53 15.26
CA VAL A 664 -16.97 -56.24 15.66
C VAL A 664 -17.09 -55.28 14.48
N ASP A 665 -17.75 -54.16 14.70
CA ASP A 665 -17.79 -53.08 13.73
C ASP A 665 -16.53 -52.19 13.88
N VAL A 666 -15.85 -51.91 12.79
CA VAL A 666 -14.64 -51.10 12.73
C VAL A 666 -14.96 -49.82 12.02
N ASN A 667 -14.81 -48.71 12.72
CA ASN A 667 -14.92 -47.39 12.11
C ASN A 667 -13.60 -47.03 11.38
N LEU A 668 -13.60 -47.14 10.05
CA LEU A 668 -12.42 -46.90 9.24
C LEU A 668 -11.96 -45.41 9.30
N SER A 669 -12.85 -44.50 9.66
CA SER A 669 -12.47 -43.05 9.80
C SER A 669 -11.47 -42.79 10.94
N GLU A 670 -11.36 -43.71 11.92
CA GLU A 670 -10.37 -43.64 13.01
C GLU A 670 -8.95 -44.05 12.57
N TYR A 671 -8.84 -44.70 11.41
CA TYR A 671 -7.59 -45.23 10.86
C TYR A 671 -7.20 -44.60 9.51
N THR A 672 -7.93 -43.57 9.08
CA THR A 672 -7.67 -42.81 7.85
C THR A 672 -7.54 -41.35 8.19
N THR A 673 -6.48 -40.70 7.75
CA THR A 673 -6.25 -39.26 7.83
C THR A 673 -5.94 -38.71 6.46
#